data_cdd99e4fd908d041139a31bd93e15373
#
_entry.id   cdd99e4fd908d041139a31bd93e15373
#
_cell.length_a   1.000
_cell.length_b   1.000
_cell.length_c   1.000
_cell.angle_alpha   90.00
_cell.angle_beta   90.00
_cell.angle_gamma   90.00
#
_symmetry.space_group_name_H-M   'P 1'
#
loop_
_entity.id
_entity.type
_entity.pdbx_description
1 polymer ?
#
loop_
_entity_poly.entity_id
_entity_poly.type
_entity_poly.pdbx_seq_one_letter_code
_entity_poly.pdbx_strand_id
1 'polypeptide(L)'
;MPTDLQALVRDEALLDLALSGADVAPMLMVMVHLGGEEAWLDEVRPFITGPWNFHENASDALKQRMRARLKEILLDHAANNRPLPTEPPPHLLHKMLPAGVGGPIPEEYMPMILEETMLDDRDPKTVHWRTEPKNLDAFKAVIIGAGVSGLCMAIKMREAGIPFVIYEKNHTVGGTWLENGYPGCGVDTPNHFYSLSFEPNHDWPEHFSKRNELWNYLENVADKYNIRRHIRFRTEVTSAIFNEADTMWDITTHDQTGQTQTTRANVFISAVGQLNRPSIADIKGLDDFAGPVFHTARWDSTQDLRGKRVAMIGTGASGMQVGPTIAPDVEHLTIFQRSAHWAVSNPNYHAAVSPGKMAALKHIPFYAKWYRFQLMWASSDGLHASLHVDPNWVTPDQSLNATNQKFREEITAYIKTQIGDNPELLAKVVPPYPPYGKRMLRDNHWYKTLTRPNVDLVNEPIDHITKNSVVTKDGVAHKADLIVMATGFIAQKMLWPMEVRGRDRQSIRDLWGDDNPRAHLGITVPGFPNMFLLYGPGTNLAHGGSAIYHTECQVRYIMQCLREMLETGAKSMECRREPHDAFNKLLDATHSRMVWAHRGVGNWYKNKDGRVVTNSPFRLVDYRRMTERLDRNDYVMA
;
A
#
# COMPACT_ATOMS: atom_id res chain seq x y z
N MET A 1 19.46 -11.93 -4.99
CA MET A 1 20.68 -12.72 -5.31
C MET A 1 21.54 -12.73 -4.07
N PRO A 2 22.15 -13.84 -3.65
CA PRO A 2 23.09 -13.84 -2.55
C PRO A 2 24.22 -12.84 -2.86
N THR A 3 24.57 -12.04 -1.86
CA THR A 3 25.62 -11.02 -1.99
C THR A 3 26.95 -11.73 -2.21
N ASP A 4 27.61 -11.46 -3.33
CA ASP A 4 28.95 -11.98 -3.59
C ASP A 4 29.98 -11.11 -2.85
N LEU A 5 30.26 -11.48 -1.59
CA LEU A 5 31.22 -10.79 -0.76
C LEU A 5 32.61 -10.78 -1.38
N GLN A 6 33.00 -11.88 -2.07
CA GLN A 6 34.31 -11.99 -2.70
C GLN A 6 34.45 -10.99 -3.86
N ALA A 7 33.37 -10.78 -4.62
CA ALA A 7 33.37 -9.77 -5.69
C ALA A 7 33.44 -8.34 -5.11
N LEU A 8 32.69 -8.07 -4.04
CA LEU A 8 32.70 -6.75 -3.38
C LEU A 8 34.08 -6.37 -2.87
N VAL A 9 34.78 -7.27 -2.16
CA VAL A 9 36.08 -6.94 -1.55
C VAL A 9 37.23 -6.87 -2.54
N ARG A 10 37.10 -7.44 -3.75
CA ARG A 10 38.07 -7.30 -4.83
C ARG A 10 38.01 -5.95 -5.53
N ASP A 11 36.86 -5.30 -5.49
CA ASP A 11 36.65 -3.96 -6.04
C ASP A 11 36.66 -2.93 -4.89
N GLU A 12 37.86 -2.44 -4.56
CA GLU A 12 38.05 -1.51 -3.46
C GLU A 12 37.23 -0.21 -3.65
N ALA A 13 37.13 0.28 -4.88
CA ALA A 13 36.37 1.48 -5.19
C ALA A 13 34.87 1.27 -4.94
N LEU A 14 34.31 0.11 -5.31
CA LEU A 14 32.92 -0.26 -5.04
C LEU A 14 32.68 -0.44 -3.54
N LEU A 15 33.61 -1.08 -2.81
CA LEU A 15 33.52 -1.27 -1.37
C LEU A 15 33.50 0.08 -0.64
N ASP A 16 34.42 0.99 -0.99
CA ASP A 16 34.49 2.32 -0.38
C ASP A 16 33.27 3.18 -0.74
N LEU A 17 32.76 3.09 -1.98
CA LEU A 17 31.52 3.73 -2.39
C LEU A 17 30.33 3.22 -1.54
N ALA A 18 30.18 1.92 -1.38
CA ALA A 18 29.11 1.31 -0.61
C ALA A 18 29.18 1.72 0.88
N LEU A 19 30.37 1.68 1.49
CA LEU A 19 30.56 2.10 2.87
C LEU A 19 30.30 3.59 3.08
N SER A 20 30.68 4.44 2.12
CA SER A 20 30.42 5.89 2.20
C SER A 20 28.95 6.24 2.17
N GLY A 21 28.14 5.47 1.45
CA GLY A 21 26.69 5.68 1.31
C GLY A 21 25.84 4.94 2.32
N ALA A 22 26.45 4.14 3.20
CA ALA A 22 25.72 3.38 4.21
C ALA A 22 25.23 4.29 5.35
N ASP A 23 23.94 4.16 5.73
CA ASP A 23 23.34 4.80 6.89
C ASP A 23 23.86 4.17 8.18
N VAL A 24 23.92 4.95 9.26
CA VAL A 24 24.50 4.52 10.55
C VAL A 24 23.78 3.32 11.14
N ALA A 25 22.44 3.34 11.17
CA ALA A 25 21.69 2.30 11.85
C ALA A 25 21.73 0.94 11.11
N PRO A 26 21.50 0.81 9.79
CA PRO A 26 21.74 -0.45 9.10
C PRO A 26 23.19 -0.90 9.15
N MET A 27 24.15 0.03 9.09
CA MET A 27 25.58 -0.27 9.22
C MET A 27 25.90 -0.87 10.59
N LEU A 28 25.37 -0.29 11.69
CA LEU A 28 25.46 -0.83 13.03
C LEU A 28 24.95 -2.28 13.09
N MET A 29 23.77 -2.50 12.52
CA MET A 29 23.15 -3.82 12.51
C MET A 29 24.01 -4.86 11.77
N VAL A 30 24.59 -4.48 10.62
CA VAL A 30 25.52 -5.36 9.87
C VAL A 30 26.81 -5.63 10.66
N MET A 31 27.41 -4.60 11.26
CA MET A 31 28.64 -4.73 12.05
C MET A 31 28.46 -5.73 13.20
N VAL A 32 27.37 -5.59 13.95
CA VAL A 32 27.11 -6.48 15.09
C VAL A 32 26.68 -7.87 14.62
N HIS A 33 25.90 -7.97 13.55
CA HIS A 33 25.49 -9.24 12.97
C HIS A 33 26.69 -10.10 12.50
N LEU A 34 27.67 -9.47 11.83
CA LEU A 34 28.83 -10.16 11.27
C LEU A 34 30.00 -10.25 12.25
N GLY A 35 30.22 -9.20 13.03
CA GLY A 35 31.39 -9.10 13.94
C GLY A 35 31.12 -9.55 15.37
N GLY A 36 29.86 -9.61 15.81
CA GLY A 36 29.49 -10.02 17.18
C GLY A 36 29.84 -9.00 18.26
N GLU A 37 30.26 -7.79 17.91
CA GLU A 37 30.80 -6.78 18.84
C GLU A 37 29.69 -5.94 19.46
N GLU A 38 29.06 -6.43 20.53
CA GLU A 38 27.91 -5.79 21.20
C GLU A 38 28.17 -4.37 21.71
N ALA A 39 29.41 -4.03 22.03
CA ALA A 39 29.78 -2.70 22.56
C ALA A 39 29.36 -1.54 21.59
N TRP A 40 29.34 -1.79 20.31
CA TRP A 40 28.88 -0.81 19.33
C TRP A 40 27.40 -0.45 19.49
N LEU A 41 26.56 -1.35 20.01
CA LEU A 41 25.14 -1.06 20.24
C LEU A 41 24.98 0.06 21.27
N ASP A 42 25.71 0.01 22.38
CA ASP A 42 25.64 1.02 23.43
C ASP A 42 26.26 2.35 22.99
N GLU A 43 27.34 2.31 22.21
CA GLU A 43 28.01 3.52 21.71
C GLU A 43 27.17 4.27 20.67
N VAL A 44 26.52 3.56 19.77
CA VAL A 44 25.84 4.17 18.59
C VAL A 44 24.36 4.48 18.85
N ARG A 45 23.68 3.68 19.69
CA ARG A 45 22.25 3.85 19.99
C ARG A 45 21.84 5.28 20.34
N PRO A 46 22.59 6.07 21.14
CA PRO A 46 22.21 7.43 21.50
C PRO A 46 22.06 8.39 20.30
N PHE A 47 22.66 8.06 19.16
CA PHE A 47 22.64 8.85 17.94
C PHE A 47 21.56 8.43 16.96
N ILE A 48 20.79 7.36 17.24
CA ILE A 48 19.67 6.90 16.45
C ILE A 48 18.41 7.39 17.15
N THR A 49 17.74 8.42 16.58
CA THR A 49 16.60 9.07 17.22
C THR A 49 15.33 8.86 16.41
N GLY A 50 14.42 8.08 16.95
CA GLY A 50 13.03 7.94 16.56
C GLY A 50 12.78 7.26 15.22
N PRO A 51 11.60 6.63 15.08
CA PRO A 51 11.28 5.84 13.89
C PRO A 51 10.91 6.67 12.66
N TRP A 52 10.52 7.95 12.83
CA TRP A 52 9.90 8.71 11.74
C TRP A 52 10.90 9.39 10.81
N ASN A 53 12.06 9.78 11.30
CA ASN A 53 12.96 10.64 10.53
C ASN A 53 14.33 10.04 10.26
N PHE A 54 14.64 8.84 10.79
CA PHE A 54 15.98 8.23 10.69
C PHE A 54 17.08 9.27 10.92
N HIS A 55 16.86 10.17 11.92
CA HIS A 55 17.84 11.19 12.25
C HIS A 55 19.06 10.53 12.88
N GLU A 56 20.10 10.53 12.12
CA GLU A 56 21.41 10.10 12.52
C GLU A 56 22.21 11.32 12.94
N ASN A 57 22.28 11.55 14.25
CA ASN A 57 23.07 12.63 14.83
C ASN A 57 24.52 12.19 15.12
N ALA A 58 24.98 11.09 14.55
CA ALA A 58 26.33 10.60 14.71
C ALA A 58 27.35 11.56 14.07
N SER A 59 28.44 11.83 14.80
CA SER A 59 29.55 12.65 14.29
C SER A 59 30.25 11.97 13.10
N ASP A 60 30.86 12.76 12.24
CA ASP A 60 31.64 12.21 11.12
C ASP A 60 32.77 11.30 11.58
N ALA A 61 33.42 11.61 12.74
CA ALA A 61 34.44 10.77 13.34
C ALA A 61 33.88 9.38 13.72
N LEU A 62 32.68 9.31 14.32
CA LEU A 62 32.02 8.04 14.64
C LEU A 62 31.66 7.27 13.35
N LYS A 63 31.09 7.94 12.37
CA LYS A 63 30.78 7.33 11.06
C LYS A 63 32.02 6.75 10.38
N GLN A 64 33.13 7.46 10.41
CA GLN A 64 34.41 6.98 9.87
C GLN A 64 34.93 5.73 10.60
N ARG A 65 34.87 5.72 11.94
CA ARG A 65 35.25 4.53 12.73
C ARG A 65 34.38 3.32 12.41
N MET A 66 33.07 3.52 12.30
CA MET A 66 32.13 2.46 11.94
C MET A 66 32.43 1.91 10.53
N ARG A 67 32.63 2.78 9.53
CA ARG A 67 32.99 2.37 8.16
C ARG A 67 34.30 1.59 8.12
N ALA A 68 35.32 2.07 8.82
CA ALA A 68 36.61 1.37 8.91
C ALA A 68 36.43 -0.01 9.52
N ARG A 69 35.68 -0.09 10.65
CA ARG A 69 35.45 -1.38 11.33
C ARG A 69 34.62 -2.34 10.47
N LEU A 70 33.58 -1.86 9.80
CA LEU A 70 32.80 -2.71 8.87
C LEU A 70 33.68 -3.19 7.72
N LYS A 71 34.53 -2.33 7.14
CA LYS A 71 35.50 -2.73 6.09
C LYS A 71 36.41 -3.88 6.59
N GLU A 72 36.98 -3.77 7.79
CA GLU A 72 37.79 -4.83 8.39
C GLU A 72 37.01 -6.15 8.54
N ILE A 73 35.77 -6.09 9.06
CA ILE A 73 34.92 -7.27 9.23
C ILE A 73 34.67 -7.96 7.89
N LEU A 74 34.29 -7.18 6.83
CA LEU A 74 34.03 -7.72 5.51
C LEU A 74 35.29 -8.36 4.89
N LEU A 75 36.45 -7.71 5.01
CA LEU A 75 37.72 -8.23 4.52
C LEU A 75 38.12 -9.52 5.26
N ASP A 76 37.96 -9.59 6.59
CA ASP A 76 38.25 -10.78 7.38
C ASP A 76 37.36 -11.97 6.99
N HIS A 77 36.05 -11.76 6.82
CA HIS A 77 35.12 -12.80 6.32
C HIS A 77 35.55 -13.32 4.96
N ALA A 78 35.91 -12.42 4.03
CA ALA A 78 36.32 -12.79 2.69
C ALA A 78 37.67 -13.53 2.69
N ALA A 79 38.69 -13.02 3.41
CA ALA A 79 40.01 -13.60 3.45
C ALA A 79 40.05 -15.01 4.06
N ASN A 80 39.21 -15.24 5.10
CA ASN A 80 39.11 -16.53 5.79
C ASN A 80 38.05 -17.45 5.21
N ASN A 81 37.38 -17.05 4.12
CA ASN A 81 36.27 -17.77 3.52
C ASN A 81 35.22 -18.23 4.56
N ARG A 82 34.96 -17.39 5.53
CA ARG A 82 33.98 -17.68 6.60
C ARG A 82 32.56 -17.60 6.04
N PRO A 83 31.69 -18.59 6.30
CA PRO A 83 30.29 -18.48 5.94
C PRO A 83 29.67 -17.29 6.68
N LEU A 84 28.83 -16.55 5.96
CA LEU A 84 28.05 -15.49 6.58
C LEU A 84 27.01 -16.12 7.54
N PRO A 85 26.88 -15.63 8.79
CA PRO A 85 25.85 -16.11 9.71
C PRO A 85 24.46 -15.77 9.15
N THR A 86 23.52 -16.69 9.23
CA THR A 86 22.15 -16.46 8.70
C THR A 86 21.35 -15.56 9.63
N GLU A 87 21.32 -15.86 10.92
CA GLU A 87 20.60 -15.06 11.92
C GLU A 87 21.51 -14.80 13.13
N PRO A 88 21.44 -13.59 13.74
CA PRO A 88 22.04 -13.37 15.03
C PRO A 88 21.42 -14.28 16.10
N PRO A 89 22.19 -14.72 17.11
CA PRO A 89 21.61 -15.44 18.24
C PRO A 89 20.48 -14.63 18.90
N PRO A 90 19.42 -15.27 19.42
CA PRO A 90 18.24 -14.58 19.97
C PRO A 90 18.59 -13.50 21.00
N HIS A 91 19.53 -13.75 21.92
CA HIS A 91 19.95 -12.76 22.93
C HIS A 91 20.58 -11.51 22.31
N LEU A 92 21.32 -11.68 21.21
CA LEU A 92 21.94 -10.57 20.48
C LEU A 92 20.89 -9.80 19.67
N LEU A 93 19.96 -10.51 19.04
CA LEU A 93 18.86 -9.91 18.28
C LEU A 93 18.00 -8.99 19.16
N HIS A 94 17.67 -9.43 20.39
CA HIS A 94 16.94 -8.62 21.37
C HIS A 94 17.67 -7.32 21.78
N LYS A 95 18.99 -7.26 21.66
CA LYS A 95 19.78 -6.03 21.88
C LYS A 95 19.89 -5.18 20.61
N MET A 96 20.09 -5.84 19.47
CA MET A 96 20.25 -5.18 18.17
C MET A 96 19.00 -4.39 17.74
N LEU A 97 17.84 -5.01 17.80
CA LEU A 97 16.61 -4.41 17.26
C LEU A 97 16.26 -3.07 17.92
N PRO A 98 16.22 -2.95 19.27
CA PRO A 98 16.00 -1.66 19.92
C PRO A 98 17.08 -0.62 19.62
N ALA A 99 18.34 -1.05 19.49
CA ALA A 99 19.44 -0.15 19.13
C ALA A 99 19.29 0.38 17.71
N GLY A 100 18.90 -0.48 16.75
CA GLY A 100 18.72 -0.10 15.35
C GLY A 100 17.58 0.88 15.06
N VAL A 101 16.62 1.05 16.01
CA VAL A 101 15.50 1.98 15.86
C VAL A 101 15.47 3.08 16.94
N GLY A 102 16.46 3.10 17.84
CA GLY A 102 16.57 4.10 18.89
C GLY A 102 15.51 4.01 20.00
N GLY A 103 14.78 2.90 20.10
CA GLY A 103 13.70 2.74 21.07
C GLY A 103 13.30 1.28 21.34
N PRO A 104 12.47 1.04 22.37
CA PRO A 104 12.06 -0.33 22.72
C PRO A 104 11.21 -0.96 21.63
N ILE A 105 11.38 -2.27 21.46
CA ILE A 105 10.53 -3.11 20.60
C ILE A 105 9.82 -4.14 21.47
N PRO A 106 8.46 -4.13 21.52
CA PRO A 106 7.71 -5.15 22.26
C PRO A 106 7.93 -6.53 21.64
N GLU A 107 8.01 -7.56 22.49
CA GLU A 107 8.26 -8.95 22.10
C GLU A 107 7.26 -9.47 21.04
N GLU A 108 6.03 -9.01 21.11
CA GLU A 108 4.97 -9.43 20.17
C GLU A 108 5.26 -9.10 18.69
N TYR A 109 6.19 -8.16 18.42
CA TYR A 109 6.60 -7.79 17.05
C TYR A 109 7.72 -8.69 16.50
N MET A 110 8.39 -9.46 17.33
CA MET A 110 9.54 -10.28 16.91
C MET A 110 9.22 -11.18 15.72
N PRO A 111 8.12 -11.96 15.72
CA PRO A 111 7.79 -12.79 14.56
C PRO A 111 7.56 -12.00 13.28
N MET A 112 6.93 -10.81 13.37
CA MET A 112 6.69 -9.94 12.23
C MET A 112 8.00 -9.38 11.65
N ILE A 113 8.93 -9.00 12.52
CA ILE A 113 10.25 -8.48 12.12
C ILE A 113 11.05 -9.56 11.40
N LEU A 114 11.11 -10.76 11.94
CA LEU A 114 11.84 -11.88 11.34
C LEU A 114 11.25 -12.28 9.98
N GLU A 115 9.92 -12.29 9.85
CA GLU A 115 9.24 -12.55 8.57
C GLU A 115 9.57 -11.50 7.51
N GLU A 116 9.67 -10.22 7.87
CA GLU A 116 9.94 -9.14 6.91
C GLU A 116 11.42 -8.99 6.56
N THR A 117 12.31 -9.34 7.47
CA THR A 117 13.75 -9.26 7.23
C THR A 117 14.30 -10.48 6.48
N MET A 118 13.66 -11.64 6.63
CA MET A 118 14.08 -12.89 5.96
C MET A 118 15.59 -13.12 6.06
N LEU A 119 16.15 -13.00 7.28
CA LEU A 119 17.60 -13.01 7.49
C LEU A 119 18.28 -14.29 6.95
N ASP A 120 17.59 -15.40 6.96
CA ASP A 120 18.04 -16.71 6.47
C ASP A 120 17.69 -16.98 4.97
N ASP A 121 17.26 -15.97 4.23
CA ASP A 121 16.83 -16.04 2.82
C ASP A 121 15.62 -16.96 2.54
N ARG A 122 14.97 -17.49 3.57
CA ARG A 122 13.73 -18.27 3.42
C ARG A 122 12.53 -17.35 3.62
N ASP A 123 11.54 -17.48 2.75
CA ASP A 123 10.26 -16.79 2.96
C ASP A 123 9.37 -17.61 3.90
N PRO A 124 9.19 -17.15 5.16
CA PRO A 124 8.38 -17.88 6.15
C PRO A 124 6.88 -17.85 5.85
N LYS A 125 6.47 -17.04 4.88
CA LYS A 125 5.09 -16.96 4.38
C LYS A 125 4.80 -18.02 3.32
N THR A 126 5.81 -18.72 2.80
CA THR A 126 5.65 -19.83 1.86
C THR A 126 4.98 -21.03 2.55
N VAL A 127 3.93 -21.53 1.94
CA VAL A 127 3.17 -22.68 2.46
C VAL A 127 3.67 -23.94 1.77
N HIS A 128 4.20 -24.87 2.58
CA HIS A 128 4.69 -26.17 2.12
C HIS A 128 3.62 -27.25 2.32
N TRP A 129 3.60 -28.25 1.42
CA TRP A 129 2.76 -29.44 1.57
C TRP A 129 3.20 -30.24 2.80
N ARG A 130 2.24 -30.70 3.62
CA ARG A 130 2.45 -31.62 4.73
C ARG A 130 2.28 -33.09 4.28
N THR A 131 1.39 -33.28 3.30
CA THR A 131 1.15 -34.53 2.62
C THR A 131 0.99 -34.29 1.13
N GLU A 132 1.05 -35.32 0.31
CA GLU A 132 0.87 -35.20 -1.14
C GLU A 132 -0.53 -34.66 -1.46
N PRO A 133 -0.63 -33.60 -2.28
CA PRO A 133 -1.92 -33.01 -2.65
C PRO A 133 -2.72 -33.97 -3.53
N LYS A 134 -4.02 -34.03 -3.27
CA LYS A 134 -4.94 -34.89 -4.04
C LYS A 134 -5.51 -34.14 -5.23
N ASN A 135 -5.55 -34.79 -6.39
CA ASN A 135 -6.17 -34.25 -7.62
C ASN A 135 -5.59 -32.89 -8.10
N LEU A 136 -4.32 -32.64 -7.82
CA LEU A 136 -3.67 -31.36 -8.16
C LEU A 136 -3.77 -31.03 -9.65
N ASP A 137 -3.55 -32.01 -10.54
CA ASP A 137 -3.60 -31.83 -12.00
C ASP A 137 -4.99 -31.45 -12.52
N ALA A 138 -6.05 -31.89 -11.84
CA ALA A 138 -7.43 -31.56 -12.17
C ALA A 138 -7.91 -30.27 -11.50
N PHE A 139 -7.14 -29.75 -10.56
CA PHE A 139 -7.49 -28.51 -9.85
C PHE A 139 -7.22 -27.28 -10.72
N LYS A 140 -8.16 -26.34 -10.70
CA LYS A 140 -8.05 -25.11 -11.46
C LYS A 140 -8.47 -23.91 -10.63
N ALA A 141 -7.59 -22.97 -10.47
CA ALA A 141 -7.90 -21.69 -9.85
C ALA A 141 -7.96 -20.57 -10.88
N VAL A 142 -8.86 -19.61 -10.66
CA VAL A 142 -8.93 -18.35 -11.41
C VAL A 142 -8.58 -17.21 -10.48
N ILE A 143 -7.61 -16.40 -10.88
CA ILE A 143 -7.25 -15.14 -10.23
C ILE A 143 -7.78 -14.00 -11.11
N ILE A 144 -8.45 -13.01 -10.53
CA ILE A 144 -8.97 -11.84 -11.25
C ILE A 144 -8.17 -10.61 -10.89
N GLY A 145 -7.42 -10.09 -11.88
CA GLY A 145 -6.54 -8.94 -11.76
C GLY A 145 -5.06 -9.31 -11.65
N ALA A 146 -4.23 -8.62 -12.42
CA ALA A 146 -2.76 -8.77 -12.49
C ALA A 146 -2.02 -7.56 -11.88
N GLY A 147 -2.58 -6.95 -10.83
CA GLY A 147 -1.90 -6.00 -9.95
C GLY A 147 -0.99 -6.73 -8.96
N VAL A 148 -0.40 -6.00 -8.00
CA VAL A 148 0.53 -6.56 -7.01
C VAL A 148 -0.04 -7.77 -6.26
N SER A 149 -1.32 -7.73 -5.88
CA SER A 149 -1.97 -8.81 -5.13
C SER A 149 -2.13 -10.08 -5.99
N GLY A 150 -2.56 -9.92 -7.25
CA GLY A 150 -2.68 -11.05 -8.17
C GLY A 150 -1.34 -11.67 -8.53
N LEU A 151 -0.31 -10.86 -8.73
CA LEU A 151 1.06 -11.35 -8.97
C LEU A 151 1.61 -12.09 -7.75
N CYS A 152 1.45 -11.55 -6.54
CA CYS A 152 1.87 -12.21 -5.30
C CYS A 152 1.20 -13.59 -5.15
N MET A 153 -0.12 -13.65 -5.33
CA MET A 153 -0.88 -14.91 -5.26
C MET A 153 -0.40 -15.92 -6.30
N ALA A 154 -0.24 -15.48 -7.54
CA ALA A 154 0.21 -16.32 -8.66
C ALA A 154 1.60 -16.91 -8.42
N ILE A 155 2.53 -16.10 -7.87
CA ILE A 155 3.88 -16.57 -7.54
C ILE A 155 3.80 -17.69 -6.50
N LYS A 156 3.04 -17.50 -5.41
CA LYS A 156 2.92 -18.50 -4.35
C LYS A 156 2.20 -19.78 -4.81
N MET A 157 1.19 -19.66 -5.65
CA MET A 157 0.55 -20.82 -6.28
C MET A 157 1.53 -21.58 -7.21
N ARG A 158 2.31 -20.85 -8.00
CA ARG A 158 3.32 -21.46 -8.87
C ARG A 158 4.40 -22.19 -8.07
N GLU A 159 4.89 -21.60 -6.97
CA GLU A 159 5.83 -22.24 -6.05
C GLU A 159 5.28 -23.54 -5.47
N ALA A 160 3.97 -23.59 -5.17
CA ALA A 160 3.27 -24.78 -4.67
C ALA A 160 2.83 -25.77 -5.77
N GLY A 161 3.06 -25.45 -7.05
CA GLY A 161 2.64 -26.28 -8.18
C GLY A 161 1.14 -26.26 -8.47
N ILE A 162 0.36 -25.32 -7.89
CA ILE A 162 -1.09 -25.25 -8.06
C ILE A 162 -1.43 -24.63 -9.41
N PRO A 163 -2.22 -25.29 -10.29
CA PRO A 163 -2.59 -24.75 -11.59
C PRO A 163 -3.53 -23.54 -11.47
N PHE A 164 -3.25 -22.49 -12.24
CA PHE A 164 -4.08 -21.28 -12.26
C PHE A 164 -4.07 -20.57 -13.61
N VAL A 165 -5.05 -19.70 -13.79
CA VAL A 165 -5.10 -18.68 -14.84
C VAL A 165 -5.45 -17.33 -14.22
N ILE A 166 -4.85 -16.24 -14.76
CA ILE A 166 -5.17 -14.88 -14.37
C ILE A 166 -5.94 -14.22 -15.51
N TYR A 167 -7.04 -13.55 -15.20
CA TYR A 167 -7.75 -12.66 -16.12
C TYR A 167 -7.45 -11.21 -15.76
N GLU A 168 -6.93 -10.45 -16.72
CA GLU A 168 -6.61 -9.02 -16.58
C GLU A 168 -7.30 -8.22 -17.70
N LYS A 169 -8.09 -7.22 -17.32
CA LYS A 169 -8.81 -6.35 -18.25
C LYS A 169 -7.89 -5.45 -19.08
N ASN A 170 -6.73 -5.11 -18.54
CA ASN A 170 -5.74 -4.26 -19.19
C ASN A 170 -4.83 -5.05 -20.13
N HIS A 171 -4.01 -4.33 -20.89
CA HIS A 171 -3.09 -4.91 -21.87
C HIS A 171 -1.79 -5.48 -21.26
N THR A 172 -1.50 -5.17 -20.00
CA THR A 172 -0.34 -5.66 -19.26
C THR A 172 -0.61 -5.68 -17.75
N VAL A 173 0.39 -6.12 -16.97
CA VAL A 173 0.34 -6.14 -15.50
C VAL A 173 0.50 -4.74 -14.91
N GLY A 174 0.20 -4.59 -13.61
CA GLY A 174 0.53 -3.37 -12.87
C GLY A 174 -0.62 -2.78 -12.06
N GLY A 175 -1.89 -3.10 -12.39
CA GLY A 175 -3.05 -2.63 -11.62
C GLY A 175 -3.06 -1.11 -11.43
N THR A 176 -3.04 -0.65 -10.18
CA THR A 176 -3.01 0.78 -9.82
C THR A 176 -1.90 1.56 -10.52
N TRP A 177 -0.71 1.00 -10.63
CA TRP A 177 0.46 1.66 -11.23
C TRP A 177 0.43 1.68 -12.75
N LEU A 178 -0.35 0.83 -13.38
CA LEU A 178 -0.67 0.91 -14.79
C LEU A 178 -1.77 1.95 -15.06
N GLU A 179 -2.88 1.90 -14.31
CA GLU A 179 -4.08 2.69 -14.59
C GLU A 179 -3.95 4.18 -14.25
N ASN A 180 -3.14 4.53 -13.24
CA ASN A 180 -2.99 5.91 -12.79
C ASN A 180 -1.79 6.59 -13.48
N GLY A 181 -1.98 6.96 -14.76
CA GLY A 181 -0.94 7.58 -15.58
C GLY A 181 -0.83 9.10 -15.47
N TYR A 182 -1.48 9.74 -14.50
CA TYR A 182 -1.47 11.20 -14.36
C TYR A 182 -0.11 11.76 -13.94
N PRO A 183 0.22 13.01 -14.31
CA PRO A 183 1.48 13.67 -13.94
C PRO A 183 1.69 13.73 -12.42
N GLY A 184 2.89 13.40 -11.97
CA GLY A 184 3.24 13.40 -10.56
C GLY A 184 2.79 12.17 -9.77
N CYS A 185 2.11 11.20 -10.41
CA CYS A 185 1.69 9.96 -9.75
C CYS A 185 2.89 9.24 -9.13
N GLY A 186 2.82 8.94 -7.84
CA GLY A 186 3.87 8.29 -7.08
C GLY A 186 3.37 7.72 -5.76
N VAL A 187 4.21 6.92 -5.13
CA VAL A 187 3.92 6.28 -3.84
C VAL A 187 4.17 7.23 -2.68
N ASP A 188 3.45 7.04 -1.57
CA ASP A 188 3.62 7.76 -0.31
C ASP A 188 4.23 6.89 0.82
N THR A 189 4.63 5.67 0.48
CA THR A 189 5.35 4.71 1.32
C THR A 189 6.76 4.51 0.75
N PRO A 190 7.82 4.41 1.57
CA PRO A 190 9.19 4.19 1.07
C PRO A 190 9.28 2.92 0.21
N ASN A 191 9.91 3.03 -0.96
CA ASN A 191 9.97 1.95 -1.97
C ASN A 191 10.53 0.63 -1.45
N HIS A 192 11.63 0.68 -0.67
CA HIS A 192 12.28 -0.52 -0.14
C HIS A 192 11.42 -1.28 0.88
N PHE A 193 10.29 -0.68 1.31
CA PHE A 193 9.23 -1.36 2.06
C PHE A 193 7.99 -1.60 1.19
N TYR A 194 7.70 -0.73 0.21
CA TYR A 194 6.62 -0.92 -0.76
C TYR A 194 7.05 -1.84 -1.92
N SER A 195 7.49 -3.03 -1.56
CA SER A 195 7.91 -4.11 -2.46
C SER A 195 7.59 -5.46 -1.81
N LEU A 196 7.45 -6.50 -2.61
CA LEU A 196 7.29 -7.87 -2.11
C LEU A 196 8.49 -8.22 -1.23
N SER A 197 8.24 -8.82 -0.06
CA SER A 197 9.30 -9.12 0.90
C SER A 197 10.32 -10.11 0.35
N PHE A 198 9.86 -11.05 -0.47
CA PHE A 198 10.68 -12.07 -1.13
C PHE A 198 11.29 -11.62 -2.47
N GLU A 199 10.94 -10.43 -2.97
CA GLU A 199 11.48 -9.85 -4.21
C GLU A 199 11.77 -8.35 -4.02
N PRO A 200 12.75 -7.99 -3.17
CA PRO A 200 13.16 -6.60 -2.99
C PRO A 200 13.84 -6.07 -4.25
N ASN A 201 13.65 -4.77 -4.51
CA ASN A 201 14.39 -4.04 -5.53
C ASN A 201 15.37 -3.07 -4.87
N HIS A 202 16.62 -3.06 -5.32
CA HIS A 202 17.68 -2.19 -4.79
C HIS A 202 18.08 -1.08 -5.77
N ASP A 203 17.40 -1.01 -6.93
CA ASP A 203 17.67 -0.05 -8.00
C ASP A 203 16.67 1.11 -8.05
N TRP A 204 16.04 1.43 -6.92
CA TRP A 204 15.14 2.55 -6.87
C TRP A 204 15.90 3.88 -7.03
N PRO A 205 15.54 4.74 -8.01
CA PRO A 205 16.23 6.02 -8.21
C PRO A 205 15.92 7.05 -7.13
N GLU A 206 14.74 6.95 -6.51
CA GLU A 206 14.25 7.82 -5.45
C GLU A 206 13.80 6.99 -4.24
N HIS A 207 13.71 7.62 -3.05
CA HIS A 207 13.18 6.95 -1.85
C HIS A 207 11.67 6.69 -1.95
N PHE A 208 10.95 7.53 -2.69
CA PHE A 208 9.51 7.45 -2.98
C PHE A 208 9.32 7.59 -4.49
N SER A 209 9.25 6.47 -5.18
CA SER A 209 9.26 6.44 -6.64
C SER A 209 7.98 6.94 -7.27
N LYS A 210 8.13 7.41 -8.49
CA LYS A 210 7.03 7.73 -9.38
C LYS A 210 6.43 6.46 -9.98
N ARG A 211 5.27 6.61 -10.56
CA ARG A 211 4.46 5.54 -11.15
C ARG A 211 5.25 4.61 -12.07
N ASN A 212 6.12 5.14 -12.92
CA ASN A 212 6.81 4.31 -13.92
C ASN A 212 7.77 3.29 -13.29
N GLU A 213 8.51 3.69 -12.26
CA GLU A 213 9.44 2.79 -11.56
C GLU A 213 8.68 1.66 -10.84
N LEU A 214 7.53 1.98 -10.24
CA LEU A 214 6.68 1.00 -9.56
C LEU A 214 6.02 0.04 -10.57
N TRP A 215 5.58 0.55 -11.70
CA TRP A 215 5.07 -0.27 -12.79
C TRP A 215 6.15 -1.19 -13.37
N ASN A 216 7.33 -0.65 -13.67
CA ASN A 216 8.48 -1.43 -14.15
C ASN A 216 8.89 -2.52 -13.17
N TYR A 217 8.83 -2.25 -11.86
CA TYR A 217 9.07 -3.25 -10.84
C TYR A 217 8.09 -4.44 -10.97
N LEU A 218 6.78 -4.18 -11.11
CA LEU A 218 5.78 -5.22 -11.28
C LEU A 218 5.92 -5.97 -12.61
N GLU A 219 6.30 -5.28 -13.69
CA GLU A 219 6.64 -5.88 -14.99
C GLU A 219 7.79 -6.88 -14.81
N ASN A 220 8.89 -6.44 -14.18
CA ASN A 220 10.06 -7.27 -13.92
C ASN A 220 9.73 -8.48 -13.02
N VAL A 221 8.88 -8.30 -11.99
CA VAL A 221 8.40 -9.41 -11.15
C VAL A 221 7.63 -10.43 -11.98
N ALA A 222 6.71 -9.99 -12.83
CA ALA A 222 5.91 -10.88 -13.66
C ALA A 222 6.80 -11.69 -14.64
N ASP A 223 7.84 -11.05 -15.19
CA ASP A 223 8.79 -11.69 -16.09
C ASP A 223 9.71 -12.67 -15.35
N LYS A 224 10.36 -12.23 -14.27
CA LYS A 224 11.28 -13.03 -13.46
C LYS A 224 10.64 -14.33 -12.99
N TYR A 225 9.41 -14.22 -12.50
CA TYR A 225 8.63 -15.38 -12.03
C TYR A 225 7.85 -16.07 -13.16
N ASN A 226 8.08 -15.71 -14.44
CA ASN A 226 7.41 -16.33 -15.58
C ASN A 226 5.88 -16.44 -15.42
N ILE A 227 5.24 -15.38 -14.91
CA ILE A 227 3.80 -15.35 -14.64
C ILE A 227 3.00 -14.97 -15.89
N ARG A 228 3.55 -14.20 -16.82
CA ARG A 228 2.83 -13.69 -18.00
C ARG A 228 2.15 -14.79 -18.83
N ARG A 229 2.75 -15.95 -18.97
CA ARG A 229 2.18 -17.10 -19.72
C ARG A 229 0.86 -17.60 -19.14
N HIS A 230 0.59 -17.29 -17.87
CA HIS A 230 -0.65 -17.67 -17.16
C HIS A 230 -1.70 -16.56 -17.23
N ILE A 231 -1.41 -15.39 -17.82
CA ILE A 231 -2.31 -14.25 -17.87
C ILE A 231 -3.06 -14.20 -19.21
N ARG A 232 -4.35 -13.95 -19.13
CA ARG A 232 -5.20 -13.59 -20.26
C ARG A 232 -5.47 -12.09 -20.15
N PHE A 233 -4.67 -11.31 -20.90
CA PHE A 233 -4.80 -9.86 -20.97
C PHE A 233 -6.02 -9.44 -21.77
N ARG A 234 -6.46 -8.18 -21.59
CA ARG A 234 -7.60 -7.57 -22.30
C ARG A 234 -8.88 -8.39 -22.18
N THR A 235 -9.02 -9.03 -21.00
CA THR A 235 -10.11 -9.97 -20.72
C THR A 235 -10.72 -9.60 -19.38
N GLU A 236 -11.89 -9.00 -19.39
CA GLU A 236 -12.61 -8.59 -18.19
C GLU A 236 -13.53 -9.71 -17.71
N VAL A 237 -13.47 -10.04 -16.42
CA VAL A 237 -14.43 -10.94 -15.79
C VAL A 237 -15.70 -10.16 -15.47
N THR A 238 -16.82 -10.60 -16.00
CA THR A 238 -18.12 -9.95 -15.82
C THR A 238 -19.02 -10.67 -14.84
N SER A 239 -18.84 -12.00 -14.68
CA SER A 239 -19.55 -12.75 -13.66
C SER A 239 -18.77 -13.95 -13.13
N ALA A 240 -19.09 -14.33 -11.89
CA ALA A 240 -18.65 -15.56 -11.24
C ALA A 240 -19.86 -16.20 -10.54
N ILE A 241 -20.29 -17.37 -11.00
CA ILE A 241 -21.49 -18.04 -10.52
C ILE A 241 -21.10 -19.43 -10.01
N PHE A 242 -21.40 -19.71 -8.73
CA PHE A 242 -21.14 -21.00 -8.14
C PHE A 242 -22.16 -22.04 -8.59
N ASN A 243 -21.68 -23.16 -9.08
CA ASN A 243 -22.49 -24.32 -9.48
C ASN A 243 -22.43 -25.38 -8.38
N GLU A 244 -23.54 -25.58 -7.68
CA GLU A 244 -23.59 -26.51 -6.54
C GLU A 244 -23.51 -27.97 -6.95
N ALA A 245 -23.98 -28.32 -8.17
CA ALA A 245 -24.03 -29.72 -8.60
C ALA A 245 -22.65 -30.36 -8.71
N ASP A 246 -21.64 -29.56 -9.06
CA ASP A 246 -20.26 -30.04 -9.21
C ASP A 246 -19.23 -29.23 -8.38
N THR A 247 -19.72 -28.31 -7.56
CA THR A 247 -18.90 -27.53 -6.62
C THR A 247 -17.82 -26.73 -7.33
N MET A 248 -18.18 -26.07 -8.42
CA MET A 248 -17.28 -25.27 -9.26
C MET A 248 -17.85 -23.86 -9.52
N TRP A 249 -16.97 -22.95 -9.83
CA TRP A 249 -17.31 -21.61 -10.30
C TRP A 249 -17.37 -21.56 -11.82
N ASP A 250 -18.43 -21.03 -12.38
CA ASP A 250 -18.57 -20.65 -13.78
C ASP A 250 -18.17 -19.17 -13.91
N ILE A 251 -16.97 -18.91 -14.44
CA ILE A 251 -16.37 -17.58 -14.58
C ILE A 251 -16.56 -17.10 -16.01
N THR A 252 -17.39 -16.07 -16.19
CA THR A 252 -17.64 -15.49 -17.51
C THR A 252 -16.74 -14.27 -17.75
N THR A 253 -16.12 -14.25 -18.90
CA THR A 253 -15.21 -13.19 -19.34
C THR A 253 -15.68 -12.56 -20.65
N HIS A 254 -15.40 -11.28 -20.82
CA HIS A 254 -15.50 -10.57 -22.10
C HIS A 254 -14.11 -10.09 -22.51
N ASP A 255 -13.71 -10.36 -23.74
CA ASP A 255 -12.52 -9.78 -24.32
C ASP A 255 -12.82 -8.43 -25.02
N GLN A 256 -11.76 -7.77 -25.50
CA GLN A 256 -11.92 -6.48 -26.21
C GLN A 256 -12.67 -6.57 -27.54
N THR A 257 -12.89 -7.77 -28.12
CA THR A 257 -13.70 -7.99 -29.33
C THR A 257 -15.18 -8.18 -28.99
N GLY A 258 -15.52 -8.24 -27.68
CA GLY A 258 -16.86 -8.56 -27.20
C GLY A 258 -17.15 -10.06 -27.14
N GLN A 259 -16.17 -10.92 -27.42
CA GLN A 259 -16.34 -12.35 -27.30
C GLN A 259 -16.49 -12.76 -25.85
N THR A 260 -17.53 -13.55 -25.57
CA THR A 260 -17.81 -14.09 -24.23
C THR A 260 -17.30 -15.52 -24.13
N GLN A 261 -16.60 -15.82 -23.04
CA GLN A 261 -16.14 -17.17 -22.71
C GLN A 261 -16.47 -17.50 -21.26
N THR A 262 -16.86 -18.74 -20.98
CA THR A 262 -17.03 -19.24 -19.62
C THR A 262 -15.91 -20.25 -19.30
N THR A 263 -15.22 -20.03 -18.19
CA THR A 263 -14.20 -20.93 -17.65
C THR A 263 -14.70 -21.51 -16.34
N ARG A 264 -14.55 -22.82 -16.16
CA ARG A 264 -14.87 -23.52 -14.92
C ARG A 264 -13.65 -23.60 -14.02
N ALA A 265 -13.83 -23.32 -12.73
CA ALA A 265 -12.74 -23.30 -11.74
C ALA A 265 -13.20 -23.85 -10.40
N ASN A 266 -12.29 -24.57 -9.70
CA ASN A 266 -12.52 -25.02 -8.33
C ASN A 266 -12.49 -23.87 -7.35
N VAL A 267 -11.66 -22.86 -7.62
CA VAL A 267 -11.43 -21.70 -6.76
C VAL A 267 -11.42 -20.42 -7.59
N PHE A 268 -11.99 -19.38 -7.02
CA PHE A 268 -11.98 -18.03 -7.55
C PHE A 268 -11.35 -17.07 -6.53
N ILE A 269 -10.32 -16.33 -6.95
CA ILE A 269 -9.59 -15.38 -6.11
C ILE A 269 -9.70 -14.00 -6.72
N SER A 270 -10.36 -13.09 -6.03
CA SER A 270 -10.46 -11.70 -6.46
C SER A 270 -9.25 -10.89 -5.99
N ALA A 271 -8.50 -10.36 -6.94
CA ALA A 271 -7.37 -9.44 -6.74
C ALA A 271 -7.60 -8.08 -7.46
N VAL A 272 -8.86 -7.67 -7.58
CA VAL A 272 -9.27 -6.48 -8.36
C VAL A 272 -8.90 -5.16 -7.70
N GLY A 273 -8.58 -5.16 -6.40
CA GLY A 273 -8.29 -3.96 -5.62
C GLY A 273 -9.54 -3.13 -5.29
N GLN A 274 -9.38 -2.09 -4.46
CA GLN A 274 -10.48 -1.22 -4.03
C GLN A 274 -10.55 0.09 -4.84
N LEU A 275 -9.43 0.55 -5.40
CA LEU A 275 -9.30 1.81 -6.14
C LEU A 275 -9.17 1.55 -7.64
N ASN A 276 -10.19 0.92 -8.23
CA ASN A 276 -10.16 0.48 -9.64
C ASN A 276 -11.27 1.07 -10.52
N ARG A 277 -12.34 1.62 -9.92
CA ARG A 277 -13.46 2.25 -10.64
C ARG A 277 -13.50 3.73 -10.30
N PRO A 278 -13.21 4.62 -11.27
CA PRO A 278 -13.26 6.06 -11.06
C PRO A 278 -14.63 6.53 -10.60
N SER A 279 -14.65 7.49 -9.68
CA SER A 279 -15.86 8.19 -9.26
C SER A 279 -15.98 9.49 -10.02
N ILE A 280 -16.84 9.53 -11.03
CA ILE A 280 -17.14 10.75 -11.77
C ILE A 280 -18.16 11.55 -10.96
N ALA A 281 -17.86 12.81 -10.70
CA ALA A 281 -18.79 13.70 -10.01
C ALA A 281 -19.99 14.01 -10.92
N ASP A 282 -21.20 13.83 -10.38
CA ASP A 282 -22.42 14.26 -11.05
C ASP A 282 -22.60 15.78 -10.87
N ILE A 283 -22.22 16.54 -11.89
CA ILE A 283 -22.27 18.00 -11.90
C ILE A 283 -23.14 18.42 -13.08
N LYS A 284 -24.18 19.21 -12.79
CA LYS A 284 -25.09 19.74 -13.82
C LYS A 284 -24.30 20.43 -14.94
N GLY A 285 -24.58 20.10 -16.18
CA GLY A 285 -23.96 20.69 -17.36
C GLY A 285 -22.55 20.16 -17.67
N LEU A 286 -22.08 19.10 -17.03
CA LEU A 286 -20.76 18.50 -17.31
C LEU A 286 -20.63 18.09 -18.79
N ASP A 287 -21.69 17.52 -19.36
CA ASP A 287 -21.73 17.07 -20.76
C ASP A 287 -21.82 18.25 -21.77
N ASP A 288 -22.16 19.46 -21.29
CA ASP A 288 -22.21 20.67 -22.12
C ASP A 288 -20.85 21.33 -22.29
N PHE A 289 -19.83 20.89 -21.54
CA PHE A 289 -18.49 21.45 -21.62
C PHE A 289 -17.83 21.13 -22.95
N ALA A 290 -17.36 22.17 -23.66
CA ALA A 290 -16.81 22.01 -25.01
C ALA A 290 -15.36 21.49 -25.04
N GLY A 291 -14.63 21.61 -23.94
CA GLY A 291 -13.25 21.15 -23.81
C GLY A 291 -13.14 19.71 -23.36
N PRO A 292 -11.92 19.15 -23.30
CA PRO A 292 -11.69 17.83 -22.75
C PRO A 292 -12.05 17.73 -21.26
N VAL A 293 -12.68 16.60 -20.87
CA VAL A 293 -12.97 16.23 -19.49
C VAL A 293 -12.45 14.83 -19.26
N PHE A 294 -11.58 14.63 -18.31
CA PHE A 294 -11.09 13.29 -17.96
C PHE A 294 -10.78 13.13 -16.47
N HIS A 295 -10.87 11.90 -16.01
CA HIS A 295 -10.55 11.54 -14.65
C HIS A 295 -9.05 11.22 -14.53
N THR A 296 -8.43 11.52 -13.37
CA THR A 296 -7.00 11.23 -13.12
C THR A 296 -6.62 9.78 -13.41
N ALA A 297 -7.47 8.79 -13.05
CA ALA A 297 -7.24 7.39 -13.37
C ALA A 297 -7.50 7.01 -14.85
N ARG A 298 -7.87 7.95 -15.69
CA ARG A 298 -8.06 7.82 -17.14
C ARG A 298 -7.44 9.03 -17.82
N TRP A 299 -6.21 9.33 -17.41
CA TRP A 299 -5.47 10.48 -17.90
C TRP A 299 -5.28 10.41 -19.41
N ASP A 300 -5.72 11.46 -20.09
CA ASP A 300 -5.49 11.60 -21.54
C ASP A 300 -4.15 12.28 -21.80
N SER A 301 -3.13 11.48 -22.05
CA SER A 301 -1.77 11.95 -22.34
C SER A 301 -1.61 12.65 -23.71
N THR A 302 -2.64 12.63 -24.54
CA THR A 302 -2.64 13.35 -25.83
C THR A 302 -2.93 14.84 -25.65
N GLN A 303 -3.46 15.23 -24.50
CA GLN A 303 -3.78 16.62 -24.21
C GLN A 303 -2.52 17.40 -23.77
N ASP A 304 -2.20 18.44 -24.50
CA ASP A 304 -1.19 19.42 -24.08
C ASP A 304 -1.81 20.45 -23.15
N LEU A 305 -1.33 20.51 -21.92
CA LEU A 305 -1.83 21.43 -20.90
C LEU A 305 -1.12 22.79 -20.91
N ARG A 306 -0.02 22.94 -21.63
CA ARG A 306 0.78 24.17 -21.64
C ARG A 306 -0.04 25.36 -22.15
N GLY A 307 -0.02 26.44 -21.37
CA GLY A 307 -0.76 27.65 -21.69
C GLY A 307 -2.29 27.51 -21.66
N LYS A 308 -2.83 26.42 -21.03
CA LYS A 308 -4.27 26.20 -20.87
C LYS A 308 -4.74 26.66 -19.49
N ARG A 309 -6.00 27.08 -19.41
CA ARG A 309 -6.70 27.26 -18.13
C ARG A 309 -7.32 25.92 -17.74
N VAL A 310 -6.81 25.37 -16.65
CA VAL A 310 -7.23 24.03 -16.17
C VAL A 310 -8.11 24.17 -14.94
N ALA A 311 -9.29 23.58 -14.97
CA ALA A 311 -10.15 23.39 -13.80
C ALA A 311 -9.90 21.98 -13.23
N MET A 312 -9.36 21.90 -12.00
CA MET A 312 -9.15 20.63 -11.31
C MET A 312 -10.18 20.47 -10.18
N ILE A 313 -10.98 19.42 -10.24
CA ILE A 313 -12.04 19.15 -9.25
C ILE A 313 -11.57 18.07 -8.29
N GLY A 314 -11.31 18.44 -7.03
CA GLY A 314 -10.86 17.56 -5.96
C GLY A 314 -9.40 17.77 -5.55
N THR A 315 -9.16 17.62 -4.23
CA THR A 315 -7.88 17.85 -3.55
C THR A 315 -7.45 16.63 -2.73
N GLY A 316 -7.84 15.43 -3.15
CA GLY A 316 -7.34 14.17 -2.59
C GLY A 316 -5.92 13.84 -3.07
N ALA A 317 -5.48 12.59 -2.84
CA ALA A 317 -4.12 12.15 -3.17
C ALA A 317 -3.72 12.47 -4.63
N SER A 318 -4.59 12.17 -5.60
CA SER A 318 -4.30 12.47 -7.02
C SER A 318 -4.22 13.97 -7.28
N GLY A 319 -5.14 14.78 -6.72
CA GLY A 319 -5.14 16.23 -6.89
C GLY A 319 -3.87 16.88 -6.32
N MET A 320 -3.41 16.43 -5.15
CA MET A 320 -2.17 16.90 -4.52
C MET A 320 -0.90 16.48 -5.27
N GLN A 321 -0.98 15.51 -6.16
CA GLN A 321 0.13 15.12 -7.02
C GLN A 321 0.07 15.82 -8.38
N VAL A 322 -1.12 15.91 -8.98
CA VAL A 322 -1.33 16.58 -10.27
C VAL A 322 -1.09 18.08 -10.17
N GLY A 323 -1.72 18.75 -9.19
CA GLY A 323 -1.68 20.21 -9.06
C GLY A 323 -0.27 20.79 -9.08
N PRO A 324 0.63 20.40 -8.17
CA PRO A 324 2.01 20.86 -8.16
C PRO A 324 2.79 20.55 -9.44
N THR A 325 2.46 19.44 -10.09
CA THR A 325 3.18 18.99 -11.30
C THR A 325 2.80 19.79 -12.52
N ILE A 326 1.52 20.16 -12.68
CA ILE A 326 1.06 20.89 -13.87
C ILE A 326 1.07 22.42 -13.71
N ALA A 327 1.00 22.92 -12.47
CA ALA A 327 0.92 24.37 -12.20
C ALA A 327 2.02 25.23 -12.85
N PRO A 328 3.28 24.75 -13.01
CA PRO A 328 4.32 25.50 -13.71
C PRO A 328 4.04 25.77 -15.20
N ASP A 329 3.32 24.86 -15.87
CA ASP A 329 3.18 24.82 -17.32
C ASP A 329 1.86 25.38 -17.83
N VAL A 330 0.82 25.43 -16.98
CA VAL A 330 -0.50 25.92 -17.37
C VAL A 330 -0.59 27.45 -17.28
N GLU A 331 -1.44 28.04 -18.10
CA GLU A 331 -1.74 29.49 -17.99
C GLU A 331 -2.36 29.80 -16.62
N HIS A 332 -3.36 29.01 -16.22
CA HIS A 332 -4.05 29.16 -14.94
C HIS A 332 -4.59 27.82 -14.45
N LEU A 333 -4.47 27.57 -13.15
CA LEU A 333 -5.01 26.38 -12.48
C LEU A 333 -6.03 26.79 -11.43
N THR A 334 -7.31 26.51 -11.69
CA THR A 334 -8.37 26.67 -10.71
C THR A 334 -8.65 25.33 -10.03
N ILE A 335 -8.45 25.26 -8.72
CA ILE A 335 -8.62 24.04 -7.93
C ILE A 335 -9.89 24.15 -7.10
N PHE A 336 -10.87 23.28 -7.36
CA PHE A 336 -12.12 23.24 -6.61
C PHE A 336 -11.99 22.26 -5.44
N GLN A 337 -12.04 22.80 -4.22
CA GLN A 337 -11.87 22.08 -2.98
C GLN A 337 -13.18 21.98 -2.20
N ARG A 338 -13.74 20.78 -2.07
CA ARG A 338 -14.90 20.55 -1.17
C ARG A 338 -14.47 20.53 0.31
N SER A 339 -13.30 19.99 0.59
CA SER A 339 -12.74 19.92 1.96
C SER A 339 -11.24 19.68 1.90
N ALA A 340 -10.49 20.41 2.71
CA ALA A 340 -9.04 20.30 2.83
C ALA A 340 -8.60 18.90 3.28
N HIS A 341 -7.35 18.55 2.99
CA HIS A 341 -6.70 17.33 3.48
C HIS A 341 -5.46 17.68 4.32
N TRP A 342 -5.18 16.85 5.32
CA TRP A 342 -3.92 16.89 6.03
C TRP A 342 -2.82 16.31 5.16
N ALA A 343 -1.71 17.01 5.04
CA ALA A 343 -0.50 16.51 4.40
C ALA A 343 0.72 16.83 5.25
N VAL A 344 1.63 15.87 5.35
CA VAL A 344 2.86 15.97 6.14
C VAL A 344 4.08 16.01 5.24
N SER A 345 5.09 16.77 5.63
CA SER A 345 6.38 16.76 4.96
C SER A 345 7.14 15.46 5.23
N ASN A 346 7.98 15.10 4.30
CA ASN A 346 9.03 14.11 4.50
C ASN A 346 10.27 14.56 3.74
N PRO A 347 11.43 14.74 4.41
CA PRO A 347 12.64 15.29 3.78
C PRO A 347 13.14 14.42 2.62
N ASN A 348 12.83 13.13 2.62
CA ASN A 348 13.25 12.20 1.58
C ASN A 348 12.20 12.01 0.46
N TYR A 349 11.06 12.72 0.50
CA TYR A 349 9.97 12.46 -0.45
C TYR A 349 10.37 12.70 -1.92
N HIS A 350 11.27 13.66 -2.15
CA HIS A 350 11.83 13.97 -3.47
C HIS A 350 13.33 13.66 -3.57
N ALA A 351 13.89 12.98 -2.55
CA ALA A 351 15.32 12.71 -2.52
C ALA A 351 15.67 11.49 -3.39
N ALA A 352 16.71 11.64 -4.19
CA ALA A 352 17.32 10.55 -4.91
C ALA A 352 18.03 9.59 -3.96
N VAL A 353 18.02 8.31 -4.26
CA VAL A 353 18.89 7.32 -3.60
C VAL A 353 20.31 7.50 -4.15
N SER A 354 21.25 7.82 -3.27
CA SER A 354 22.65 8.05 -3.70
C SER A 354 23.27 6.79 -4.29
N PRO A 355 24.24 6.92 -5.23
CA PRO A 355 24.98 5.78 -5.76
C PRO A 355 25.63 4.92 -4.67
N GLY A 356 26.17 5.55 -3.61
CA GLY A 356 26.75 4.82 -2.49
C GLY A 356 25.72 4.02 -1.70
N LYS A 357 24.52 4.57 -1.46
CA LYS A 357 23.43 3.84 -0.83
C LYS A 357 22.94 2.67 -1.70
N MET A 358 22.82 2.86 -3.01
CA MET A 358 22.49 1.75 -3.92
C MET A 358 23.55 0.66 -3.87
N ALA A 359 24.82 1.01 -3.85
CA ALA A 359 25.92 0.07 -3.70
C ALA A 359 25.85 -0.67 -2.36
N ALA A 360 25.56 0.03 -1.26
CA ALA A 360 25.38 -0.60 0.05
C ALA A 360 24.22 -1.61 0.05
N LEU A 361 23.06 -1.22 -0.48
CA LEU A 361 21.87 -2.07 -0.57
C LEU A 361 22.09 -3.33 -1.42
N LYS A 362 22.90 -3.23 -2.48
CA LYS A 362 23.18 -4.34 -3.39
C LYS A 362 24.26 -5.28 -2.89
N HIS A 363 25.31 -4.73 -2.27
CA HIS A 363 26.58 -5.44 -2.15
C HIS A 363 27.01 -5.68 -0.69
N ILE A 364 26.57 -4.89 0.29
CA ILE A 364 26.88 -5.17 1.68
C ILE A 364 25.95 -6.28 2.21
N PRO A 365 26.46 -7.42 2.69
CA PRO A 365 25.64 -8.50 3.23
C PRO A 365 24.67 -8.00 4.31
N PHE A 366 23.43 -8.44 4.28
CA PHE A 366 22.35 -8.09 5.23
C PHE A 366 21.96 -6.61 5.30
N TYR A 367 22.69 -5.70 4.66
CA TYR A 367 22.39 -4.26 4.75
C TYR A 367 20.97 -3.93 4.30
N ALA A 368 20.55 -4.44 3.15
CA ALA A 368 19.19 -4.22 2.64
C ALA A 368 18.10 -4.79 3.57
N LYS A 369 18.37 -5.91 4.23
CA LYS A 369 17.44 -6.54 5.17
C LYS A 369 17.28 -5.69 6.43
N TRP A 370 18.36 -5.18 6.99
CA TRP A 370 18.33 -4.27 8.13
C TRP A 370 17.76 -2.90 7.77
N TYR A 371 18.00 -2.40 6.56
CA TYR A 371 17.38 -1.19 6.06
C TYR A 371 15.86 -1.37 5.90
N ARG A 372 15.39 -2.51 5.36
CA ARG A 372 13.97 -2.85 5.29
C ARG A 372 13.33 -2.93 6.69
N PHE A 373 14.01 -3.51 7.66
CA PHE A 373 13.55 -3.53 9.05
C PHE A 373 13.26 -2.12 9.58
N GLN A 374 14.16 -1.18 9.39
CA GLN A 374 13.95 0.20 9.83
C GLN A 374 12.75 0.85 9.17
N LEU A 375 12.61 0.72 7.85
CA LEU A 375 11.49 1.27 7.11
C LEU A 375 10.16 0.64 7.53
N MET A 376 10.15 -0.66 7.74
CA MET A 376 8.99 -1.39 8.24
C MET A 376 8.61 -0.90 9.64
N TRP A 377 9.56 -0.81 10.55
CA TRP A 377 9.33 -0.35 11.92
C TRP A 377 8.80 1.09 11.96
N ALA A 378 9.43 2.00 11.22
CA ALA A 378 9.00 3.39 11.09
C ALA A 378 7.58 3.53 10.50
N SER A 379 7.21 2.63 9.61
CA SER A 379 5.89 2.60 8.97
C SER A 379 4.88 1.69 9.68
N SER A 380 5.22 1.12 10.85
CA SER A 380 4.38 0.16 11.57
C SER A 380 3.34 0.84 12.46
N ASP A 381 3.11 0.30 13.65
CA ASP A 381 1.98 0.61 14.52
C ASP A 381 2.21 1.79 15.48
N GLY A 382 3.35 2.48 15.36
CA GLY A 382 3.73 3.57 16.27
C GLY A 382 2.70 4.71 16.40
N LEU A 383 1.90 4.94 15.35
CA LEU A 383 0.80 5.93 15.37
C LEU A 383 -0.52 5.38 15.86
N HIS A 384 -0.70 4.07 15.92
CA HIS A 384 -2.01 3.44 16.11
C HIS A 384 -2.74 3.97 17.35
N ALA A 385 -2.05 4.12 18.48
CA ALA A 385 -2.63 4.65 19.70
C ALA A 385 -3.18 6.09 19.56
N SER A 386 -2.53 6.92 18.74
CA SER A 386 -2.95 8.32 18.50
C SER A 386 -4.23 8.44 17.66
N LEU A 387 -4.67 7.37 17.04
CA LEU A 387 -5.87 7.32 16.20
C LEU A 387 -7.13 6.97 17.00
N HIS A 388 -7.00 6.63 18.28
CA HIS A 388 -8.11 6.29 19.15
C HIS A 388 -8.66 7.52 19.86
N VAL A 389 -9.99 7.56 19.97
CA VAL A 389 -10.69 8.59 20.73
C VAL A 389 -10.41 8.41 22.23
N ASP A 390 -9.91 9.46 22.88
CA ASP A 390 -9.96 9.59 24.33
C ASP A 390 -11.35 10.13 24.74
N PRO A 391 -12.15 9.37 25.48
CA PRO A 391 -13.50 9.80 25.88
C PRO A 391 -13.52 11.10 26.70
N ASN A 392 -12.41 11.44 27.35
CA ASN A 392 -12.28 12.62 28.21
C ASN A 392 -11.63 13.81 27.49
N TRP A 393 -11.39 13.70 26.17
CA TRP A 393 -10.72 14.76 25.41
C TRP A 393 -11.59 16.02 25.27
N VAL A 394 -10.96 17.17 25.51
CA VAL A 394 -11.68 18.45 25.65
C VAL A 394 -12.04 19.13 24.32
N THR A 395 -11.37 18.78 23.23
CA THR A 395 -11.60 19.34 21.89
C THR A 395 -11.84 18.27 20.84
N PRO A 396 -12.89 17.43 21.00
CA PRO A 396 -13.08 16.24 20.16
C PRO A 396 -13.29 16.54 18.67
N ASP A 397 -13.78 17.72 18.32
CA ASP A 397 -14.00 18.08 16.90
C ASP A 397 -12.70 18.38 16.14
N GLN A 398 -11.62 18.74 16.82
CA GLN A 398 -10.34 19.14 16.21
C GLN A 398 -9.23 18.09 16.34
N SER A 399 -9.28 17.28 17.39
CA SER A 399 -8.31 16.25 17.72
C SER A 399 -8.96 15.19 18.61
N LEU A 400 -8.30 14.06 18.82
CA LEU A 400 -8.87 12.92 19.53
C LEU A 400 -8.25 12.67 20.91
N ASN A 401 -7.01 13.09 21.08
CA ASN A 401 -6.16 12.90 22.26
C ASN A 401 -4.95 13.84 22.18
N ALA A 402 -4.11 13.85 23.20
CA ALA A 402 -2.95 14.74 23.29
C ALA A 402 -1.96 14.54 22.15
N THR A 403 -1.70 13.31 21.72
CA THR A 403 -0.77 13.03 20.61
C THR A 403 -1.34 13.50 19.27
N ASN A 404 -2.63 13.28 19.03
CA ASN A 404 -3.30 13.74 17.83
C ASN A 404 -3.37 15.27 17.77
N GLN A 405 -3.55 15.93 18.93
CA GLN A 405 -3.48 17.39 19.05
C GLN A 405 -2.09 17.91 18.70
N LYS A 406 -1.04 17.30 19.21
CA LYS A 406 0.35 17.65 18.88
C LYS A 406 0.62 17.54 17.37
N PHE A 407 0.15 16.48 16.72
CA PHE A 407 0.24 16.35 15.25
C PHE A 407 -0.49 17.48 14.53
N ARG A 408 -1.69 17.85 15.00
CA ARG A 408 -2.42 18.98 14.44
C ARG A 408 -1.59 20.27 14.50
N GLU A 409 -1.00 20.55 15.63
CA GLU A 409 -0.18 21.73 15.86
C GLU A 409 1.07 21.75 14.98
N GLU A 410 1.81 20.62 14.94
CA GLU A 410 3.01 20.46 14.13
C GLU A 410 2.73 20.61 12.63
N ILE A 411 1.67 19.96 12.12
CA ILE A 411 1.30 20.06 10.71
C ILE A 411 0.82 21.46 10.38
N THR A 412 0.05 22.10 11.27
CA THR A 412 -0.39 23.49 11.06
C THR A 412 0.79 24.46 11.05
N ALA A 413 1.77 24.28 11.93
CA ALA A 413 3.00 25.07 11.94
C ALA A 413 3.77 24.87 10.63
N TYR A 414 3.91 23.63 10.17
CA TYR A 414 4.53 23.35 8.86
C TYR A 414 3.80 24.04 7.71
N ILE A 415 2.46 23.95 7.64
CA ILE A 415 1.65 24.64 6.61
C ILE A 415 1.97 26.12 6.57
N LYS A 416 2.01 26.79 7.73
CA LYS A 416 2.37 28.22 7.83
C LYS A 416 3.74 28.52 7.22
N THR A 417 4.74 27.64 7.41
CA THR A 417 6.06 27.85 6.80
C THR A 417 6.02 27.76 5.26
N GLN A 418 5.05 27.05 4.69
CA GLN A 418 4.94 26.85 3.25
C GLN A 418 4.15 27.97 2.55
N ILE A 419 3.11 28.51 3.20
CA ILE A 419 2.21 29.51 2.58
C ILE A 419 2.56 30.94 2.97
N GLY A 420 3.47 31.16 3.92
CA GLY A 420 3.82 32.48 4.45
C GLY A 420 2.67 33.10 5.27
N ASP A 421 2.70 34.40 5.41
CA ASP A 421 1.69 35.18 6.15
C ASP A 421 0.45 35.44 5.26
N ASN A 422 -0.34 34.38 5.09
CA ASN A 422 -1.58 34.40 4.30
C ASN A 422 -2.73 33.74 5.13
N PRO A 423 -3.42 34.53 5.98
CA PRO A 423 -4.47 33.99 6.85
C PRO A 423 -5.69 33.47 6.08
N GLU A 424 -6.01 34.05 4.92
CA GLU A 424 -7.10 33.59 4.07
C GLU A 424 -6.82 32.20 3.51
N LEU A 425 -5.63 31.99 2.95
CA LEU A 425 -5.22 30.69 2.44
C LEU A 425 -5.09 29.67 3.60
N LEU A 426 -4.56 30.10 4.75
CA LEU A 426 -4.47 29.23 5.93
C LEU A 426 -5.85 28.69 6.34
N ALA A 427 -6.87 29.54 6.36
CA ALA A 427 -8.24 29.14 6.68
C ALA A 427 -8.82 28.14 5.66
N LYS A 428 -8.40 28.20 4.39
CA LYS A 428 -8.82 27.29 3.34
C LYS A 428 -8.12 25.92 3.40
N VAL A 429 -6.85 25.85 3.88
CA VAL A 429 -6.02 24.64 3.77
C VAL A 429 -5.87 23.85 5.06
N VAL A 430 -6.13 24.44 6.24
CA VAL A 430 -6.12 23.70 7.51
C VAL A 430 -7.46 23.00 7.70
N PRO A 431 -7.51 21.66 7.73
CA PRO A 431 -8.76 20.94 7.90
C PRO A 431 -9.42 21.21 9.27
N PRO A 432 -10.76 21.32 9.32
CA PRO A 432 -11.49 21.53 10.58
C PRO A 432 -11.69 20.25 11.41
N TYR A 433 -11.18 19.12 10.95
CA TYR A 433 -11.33 17.80 11.55
C TYR A 433 -9.97 17.23 12.02
N PRO A 434 -9.98 16.19 12.90
CA PRO A 434 -8.76 15.59 13.43
C PRO A 434 -7.80 15.06 12.35
N PRO A 435 -6.47 15.19 12.54
CA PRO A 435 -5.48 14.50 11.71
C PRO A 435 -5.79 13.00 11.58
N TYR A 436 -5.57 12.42 10.39
CA TYR A 436 -5.92 11.04 10.03
C TYR A 436 -7.43 10.75 9.88
N GLY A 437 -8.33 11.70 10.07
CA GLY A 437 -9.74 11.52 9.76
C GLY A 437 -10.02 11.16 8.30
N LYS A 438 -9.15 11.64 7.39
CA LYS A 438 -8.99 11.15 6.02
C LYS A 438 -7.59 10.60 5.86
N ARG A 439 -7.27 9.97 4.70
CA ARG A 439 -5.90 9.55 4.41
C ARG A 439 -4.94 10.70 4.63
N MET A 440 -3.94 10.48 5.48
CA MET A 440 -2.82 11.40 5.61
C MET A 440 -2.00 11.35 4.33
N LEU A 441 -1.75 12.51 3.72
CA LEU A 441 -1.01 12.62 2.47
C LEU A 441 0.42 13.08 2.71
N ARG A 442 1.27 12.94 1.71
CA ARG A 442 2.60 13.58 1.67
C ARG A 442 2.48 14.92 0.96
N ASP A 443 3.08 15.96 1.55
CA ASP A 443 3.17 17.25 0.86
C ASP A 443 4.14 17.14 -0.33
N ASN A 444 3.59 17.19 -1.52
CA ASN A 444 4.29 17.20 -2.79
C ASN A 444 4.45 18.64 -3.30
N HIS A 445 4.95 19.55 -2.47
CA HIS A 445 4.94 20.99 -2.73
C HIS A 445 3.53 21.59 -2.90
N TRP A 446 2.50 20.90 -2.41
CA TRP A 446 1.11 21.31 -2.56
C TRP A 446 0.86 22.70 -1.96
N TYR A 447 1.22 22.89 -0.70
CA TYR A 447 0.98 24.17 -0.03
C TYR A 447 1.71 25.33 -0.70
N LYS A 448 2.96 25.10 -1.11
CA LYS A 448 3.73 26.09 -1.85
C LYS A 448 3.15 26.37 -3.24
N THR A 449 2.56 25.37 -3.89
CA THR A 449 1.90 25.56 -5.19
C THR A 449 0.69 26.49 -5.09
N LEU A 450 -0.05 26.44 -4.00
CA LEU A 450 -1.20 27.32 -3.76
C LEU A 450 -0.84 28.79 -3.58
N THR A 451 0.43 29.14 -3.42
CA THR A 451 0.90 30.55 -3.36
C THR A 451 1.31 31.11 -4.72
N ARG A 452 1.23 30.32 -5.79
CA ARG A 452 1.60 30.76 -7.13
C ARG A 452 0.55 31.73 -7.69
N PRO A 453 0.96 32.78 -8.43
CA PRO A 453 0.02 33.78 -8.97
C PRO A 453 -0.94 33.24 -10.03
N ASN A 454 -0.64 32.07 -10.61
CA ASN A 454 -1.48 31.39 -11.59
C ASN A 454 -2.28 30.22 -10.99
N VAL A 455 -2.46 30.16 -9.67
CA VAL A 455 -3.21 29.08 -8.99
C VAL A 455 -4.24 29.67 -8.05
N ASP A 456 -5.50 29.32 -8.24
CA ASP A 456 -6.61 29.65 -7.35
C ASP A 456 -7.15 28.43 -6.63
N LEU A 457 -7.34 28.53 -5.31
CA LEU A 457 -8.05 27.54 -4.50
C LEU A 457 -9.46 28.04 -4.17
N VAL A 458 -10.46 27.36 -4.75
CA VAL A 458 -11.88 27.70 -4.64
C VAL A 458 -12.58 26.72 -3.72
N ASN A 459 -13.10 27.21 -2.57
CA ASN A 459 -13.86 26.41 -1.61
C ASN A 459 -15.37 26.53 -1.80
N GLU A 460 -15.81 27.50 -2.61
CA GLU A 460 -17.22 27.66 -2.93
C GLU A 460 -17.73 26.45 -3.72
N PRO A 461 -18.88 25.87 -3.36
CA PRO A 461 -19.42 24.72 -4.07
C PRO A 461 -19.72 25.01 -5.55
N ILE A 462 -19.41 24.06 -6.40
CA ILE A 462 -19.79 24.11 -7.82
C ILE A 462 -21.33 24.03 -7.92
N ASP A 463 -21.91 24.92 -8.70
CA ASP A 463 -23.34 24.91 -9.05
C ASP A 463 -23.58 24.15 -10.35
N HIS A 464 -22.91 24.58 -11.43
CA HIS A 464 -23.00 23.94 -12.73
C HIS A 464 -21.79 24.19 -13.61
N ILE A 465 -21.71 23.48 -14.72
CA ILE A 465 -20.70 23.66 -15.76
C ILE A 465 -21.39 24.21 -17.01
N THR A 466 -20.73 25.16 -17.65
CA THR A 466 -21.15 25.74 -18.93
C THR A 466 -20.20 25.29 -20.04
N LYS A 467 -20.45 25.74 -21.27
CA LYS A 467 -19.61 25.40 -22.43
C LYS A 467 -18.11 25.67 -22.21
N ASN A 468 -17.72 26.65 -21.37
CA ASN A 468 -16.33 27.07 -21.20
C ASN A 468 -15.98 27.51 -19.77
N SER A 469 -16.79 27.19 -18.78
CA SER A 469 -16.55 27.61 -17.40
C SER A 469 -17.15 26.64 -16.39
N VAL A 470 -16.56 26.59 -15.20
CA VAL A 470 -17.14 25.99 -13.99
C VAL A 470 -17.73 27.16 -13.18
N VAL A 471 -19.03 27.11 -12.89
CA VAL A 471 -19.75 28.16 -12.16
C VAL A 471 -19.99 27.72 -10.73
N THR A 472 -19.61 28.55 -9.77
CA THR A 472 -19.83 28.31 -8.34
C THR A 472 -21.16 28.91 -7.86
N LYS A 473 -21.66 28.48 -6.67
CA LYS A 473 -22.96 28.89 -6.14
C LYS A 473 -23.10 30.38 -5.85
N ASP A 474 -21.98 31.09 -5.67
CA ASP A 474 -21.92 32.54 -5.57
C ASP A 474 -22.06 33.26 -6.94
N GLY A 475 -22.22 32.51 -8.02
CA GLY A 475 -22.40 33.01 -9.38
C GLY A 475 -21.08 33.33 -10.10
N VAL A 476 -19.93 33.04 -9.53
CA VAL A 476 -18.63 33.28 -10.17
C VAL A 476 -18.36 32.21 -11.23
N ALA A 477 -18.05 32.66 -12.46
CA ALA A 477 -17.72 31.78 -13.59
C ALA A 477 -16.18 31.68 -13.76
N HIS A 478 -15.62 30.51 -13.45
CA HIS A 478 -14.20 30.20 -13.61
C HIS A 478 -13.97 29.61 -15.01
N LYS A 479 -13.36 30.38 -15.89
CA LYS A 479 -13.07 29.96 -17.27
C LYS A 479 -12.09 28.78 -17.28
N ALA A 480 -12.40 27.78 -18.10
CA ALA A 480 -11.55 26.62 -18.29
C ALA A 480 -11.52 26.17 -19.75
N ASP A 481 -10.37 25.71 -20.21
CA ASP A 481 -10.18 25.07 -21.51
C ASP A 481 -10.23 23.54 -21.37
N LEU A 482 -10.07 23.02 -20.13
CA LEU A 482 -10.01 21.60 -19.81
C LEU A 482 -10.41 21.37 -18.35
N ILE A 483 -11.08 20.23 -18.07
CA ILE A 483 -11.46 19.82 -16.72
C ILE A 483 -10.76 18.51 -16.35
N VAL A 484 -10.06 18.50 -15.21
CA VAL A 484 -9.47 17.31 -14.58
C VAL A 484 -10.31 16.90 -13.38
N MET A 485 -10.86 15.68 -13.42
CA MET A 485 -11.59 15.08 -12.32
C MET A 485 -10.63 14.32 -11.40
N ALA A 486 -10.25 14.91 -10.26
CA ALA A 486 -9.49 14.26 -9.19
C ALA A 486 -10.43 13.78 -8.07
N THR A 487 -11.55 13.19 -8.45
CA THR A 487 -12.72 12.89 -7.61
C THR A 487 -12.68 11.52 -6.94
N GLY A 488 -11.60 10.75 -7.14
CA GLY A 488 -11.34 9.49 -6.47
C GLY A 488 -12.09 8.30 -7.08
N PHE A 489 -12.41 7.30 -6.23
CA PHE A 489 -12.89 5.98 -6.68
C PHE A 489 -14.14 5.54 -5.93
N ILE A 490 -14.89 4.63 -6.54
CA ILE A 490 -16.06 3.96 -5.95
C ILE A 490 -15.55 2.76 -5.12
N ALA A 491 -14.89 3.05 -3.99
CA ALA A 491 -14.19 2.03 -3.20
C ALA A 491 -15.13 1.13 -2.37
N GLN A 492 -16.32 1.63 -2.01
CA GLN A 492 -17.27 0.92 -1.15
C GLN A 492 -18.04 -0.17 -1.91
N LYS A 493 -18.21 -0.03 -3.22
CA LYS A 493 -18.90 -1.02 -4.08
C LYS A 493 -17.95 -2.14 -4.52
N MET A 494 -17.37 -2.83 -3.55
CA MET A 494 -16.40 -3.90 -3.86
C MET A 494 -16.97 -4.93 -4.83
N LEU A 495 -16.13 -5.43 -5.72
CA LEU A 495 -16.44 -6.35 -6.83
C LEU A 495 -17.36 -5.78 -7.92
N TRP A 496 -17.94 -4.59 -7.72
CA TRP A 496 -18.78 -3.97 -8.76
C TRP A 496 -17.93 -3.57 -10.00
N PRO A 497 -18.43 -3.76 -11.23
CA PRO A 497 -19.78 -4.22 -11.64
C PRO A 497 -19.90 -5.75 -11.86
N MET A 498 -18.88 -6.55 -11.47
CA MET A 498 -18.89 -7.99 -11.63
C MET A 498 -20.07 -8.61 -10.85
N GLU A 499 -20.85 -9.47 -11.52
CA GLU A 499 -21.89 -10.26 -10.88
C GLU A 499 -21.28 -11.48 -10.19
N VAL A 500 -21.49 -11.61 -8.88
CA VAL A 500 -21.01 -12.76 -8.10
C VAL A 500 -22.19 -13.41 -7.39
N ARG A 501 -22.43 -14.71 -7.67
CA ARG A 501 -23.49 -15.51 -7.05
C ARG A 501 -22.90 -16.76 -6.40
N GLY A 502 -23.18 -16.92 -5.11
CA GLY A 502 -22.82 -18.09 -4.32
C GLY A 502 -23.89 -19.18 -4.32
N ARG A 503 -24.00 -19.90 -3.18
CA ARG A 503 -25.04 -20.92 -2.93
C ARG A 503 -26.43 -20.33 -3.10
N ASP A 504 -27.39 -21.19 -3.45
CA ASP A 504 -28.78 -20.81 -3.70
C ASP A 504 -28.91 -19.61 -4.68
N ARG A 505 -27.88 -19.42 -5.52
CA ARG A 505 -27.75 -18.28 -6.44
C ARG A 505 -27.82 -16.90 -5.75
N GLN A 506 -27.53 -16.86 -4.44
CA GLN A 506 -27.49 -15.62 -3.67
C GLN A 506 -26.48 -14.65 -4.29
N SER A 507 -26.92 -13.45 -4.67
CA SER A 507 -26.02 -12.41 -5.15
C SER A 507 -25.21 -11.82 -3.99
N ILE A 508 -23.94 -11.54 -4.26
CA ILE A 508 -23.10 -10.80 -3.30
C ILE A 508 -23.66 -9.39 -3.03
N ARG A 509 -24.37 -8.82 -4.01
CA ARG A 509 -25.07 -7.52 -3.86
C ARG A 509 -26.26 -7.61 -2.92
N ASP A 510 -27.01 -8.72 -2.94
CA ASP A 510 -28.12 -8.94 -2.01
C ASP A 510 -27.61 -9.08 -0.56
N LEU A 511 -26.42 -9.71 -0.40
CA LEU A 511 -25.81 -9.89 0.91
C LEU A 511 -25.19 -8.59 1.47
N TRP A 512 -24.48 -7.84 0.62
CA TRP A 512 -23.75 -6.64 1.02
C TRP A 512 -24.55 -5.35 0.88
N GLY A 513 -25.70 -5.40 0.21
CA GLY A 513 -26.30 -4.19 -0.33
C GLY A 513 -25.39 -3.52 -1.35
N ASP A 514 -25.62 -2.25 -1.61
CA ASP A 514 -24.85 -1.54 -2.64
C ASP A 514 -23.41 -1.20 -2.17
N ASP A 515 -23.24 -0.87 -0.88
CA ASP A 515 -21.99 -0.29 -0.36
C ASP A 515 -21.62 -0.74 1.07
N ASN A 516 -22.10 -1.92 1.53
CA ASN A 516 -21.85 -2.41 2.88
C ASN A 516 -21.14 -3.79 2.90
N PRO A 517 -19.98 -3.93 2.24
CA PRO A 517 -19.28 -5.20 2.15
C PRO A 517 -18.79 -5.69 3.51
N ARG A 518 -18.85 -7.02 3.72
CA ARG A 518 -18.39 -7.73 4.91
C ARG A 518 -17.72 -9.03 4.51
N ALA A 519 -16.61 -9.37 5.17
CA ALA A 519 -15.93 -10.64 4.98
C ALA A 519 -15.25 -11.06 6.29
N HIS A 520 -15.02 -12.35 6.48
CA HIS A 520 -14.17 -12.85 7.56
C HIS A 520 -12.71 -12.59 7.21
N LEU A 521 -11.98 -11.90 8.09
CA LEU A 521 -10.60 -11.43 7.89
C LEU A 521 -10.39 -10.57 6.62
N GLY A 522 -11.48 -10.09 5.99
CA GLY A 522 -11.42 -9.47 4.68
C GLY A 522 -11.16 -10.44 3.52
N ILE A 523 -11.25 -11.77 3.74
CA ILE A 523 -10.82 -12.81 2.81
C ILE A 523 -11.97 -13.69 2.34
N THR A 524 -12.85 -14.15 3.25
CA THR A 524 -13.91 -15.14 2.91
C THR A 524 -15.30 -14.67 3.32
N VAL A 525 -16.32 -15.17 2.61
CA VAL A 525 -17.72 -14.76 2.79
C VAL A 525 -18.61 -16.00 2.91
N PRO A 526 -19.46 -16.12 3.95
CA PRO A 526 -20.42 -17.22 4.08
C PRO A 526 -21.39 -17.28 2.89
N GLY A 527 -21.69 -18.50 2.41
CA GLY A 527 -22.51 -18.70 1.23
C GLY A 527 -21.76 -18.61 -0.10
N PHE A 528 -20.44 -18.34 -0.06
CA PHE A 528 -19.59 -18.25 -1.25
C PHE A 528 -18.39 -19.20 -1.11
N PRO A 529 -18.59 -20.52 -1.24
CA PRO A 529 -17.53 -21.50 -1.06
C PRO A 529 -16.42 -21.29 -2.10
N ASN A 530 -15.17 -21.55 -1.69
CA ASN A 530 -13.98 -21.44 -2.56
C ASN A 530 -13.75 -20.05 -3.18
N MET A 531 -14.42 -19.01 -2.67
CA MET A 531 -14.18 -17.63 -3.06
C MET A 531 -13.27 -16.95 -2.05
N PHE A 532 -12.20 -16.34 -2.54
CA PHE A 532 -11.25 -15.59 -1.71
C PHE A 532 -11.07 -14.15 -2.23
N LEU A 533 -10.90 -13.22 -1.30
CA LEU A 533 -10.69 -11.81 -1.58
C LEU A 533 -9.30 -11.41 -1.13
N LEU A 534 -8.54 -10.77 -2.00
CA LEU A 534 -7.32 -10.07 -1.67
C LEU A 534 -7.61 -8.57 -1.57
N TYR A 535 -7.15 -7.95 -0.51
CA TYR A 535 -7.43 -6.57 -0.16
C TYR A 535 -8.93 -6.28 -0.10
N GLY A 536 -9.68 -7.20 0.51
CA GLY A 536 -11.14 -7.16 0.64
C GLY A 536 -11.63 -6.19 1.72
N PRO A 537 -12.91 -6.30 2.15
CA PRO A 537 -13.52 -5.41 3.13
C PRO A 537 -12.74 -5.35 4.45
N GLY A 538 -12.57 -4.15 5.01
CA GLY A 538 -11.91 -3.97 6.30
C GLY A 538 -10.41 -4.21 6.31
N THR A 539 -9.71 -4.12 5.17
CA THR A 539 -8.26 -4.41 5.08
C THR A 539 -7.40 -3.29 4.51
N ASN A 540 -7.99 -2.17 4.09
CA ASN A 540 -7.22 -1.02 3.64
C ASN A 540 -6.44 -0.40 4.81
N LEU A 541 -5.17 -0.04 4.56
CA LEU A 541 -4.31 0.60 5.55
C LEU A 541 -4.43 2.13 5.45
N ALA A 542 -4.95 2.73 6.52
CA ALA A 542 -5.16 4.18 6.60
C ALA A 542 -4.14 4.91 7.49
N HIS A 543 -3.32 4.18 8.26
CA HIS A 543 -2.42 4.75 9.25
C HIS A 543 -0.95 4.39 9.07
N GLY A 544 -0.64 3.15 8.76
CA GLY A 544 0.73 2.66 8.66
C GLY A 544 0.79 1.42 7.79
N GLY A 545 1.97 0.83 7.66
CA GLY A 545 2.19 -0.37 6.89
C GLY A 545 2.27 -0.16 5.39
N SER A 546 2.25 -1.28 4.70
CA SER A 546 2.22 -1.38 3.25
C SER A 546 1.05 -2.25 2.82
N ALA A 547 0.32 -1.83 1.78
CA ALA A 547 -0.72 -2.67 1.18
C ALA A 547 -0.17 -4.03 0.71
N ILE A 548 1.12 -4.07 0.33
CA ILE A 548 1.82 -5.30 -0.06
C ILE A 548 1.97 -6.23 1.14
N TYR A 549 2.32 -5.72 2.32
CA TYR A 549 2.40 -6.51 3.55
C TYR A 549 1.07 -7.19 3.89
N HIS A 550 -0.05 -6.44 3.87
CA HIS A 550 -1.39 -7.02 4.07
C HIS A 550 -1.73 -8.06 3.00
N THR A 551 -1.38 -7.80 1.76
CA THR A 551 -1.54 -8.76 0.66
C THR A 551 -0.78 -10.07 0.96
N GLU A 552 0.48 -10.00 1.38
CA GLU A 552 1.27 -11.19 1.70
C GLU A 552 0.69 -11.99 2.88
N CYS A 553 0.18 -11.32 3.90
CA CYS A 553 -0.55 -11.97 5.01
C CYS A 553 -1.79 -12.73 4.51
N GLN A 554 -2.57 -12.11 3.62
CA GLN A 554 -3.75 -12.72 3.04
C GLN A 554 -3.41 -13.86 2.08
N VAL A 555 -2.39 -13.69 1.25
CA VAL A 555 -1.90 -14.75 0.35
C VAL A 555 -1.46 -15.97 1.16
N ARG A 556 -0.70 -15.78 2.24
CA ARG A 556 -0.33 -16.88 3.16
C ARG A 556 -1.56 -17.60 3.69
N TYR A 557 -2.58 -16.86 4.13
CA TYR A 557 -3.82 -17.46 4.65
C TYR A 557 -4.58 -18.24 3.57
N ILE A 558 -4.75 -17.66 2.38
CA ILE A 558 -5.40 -18.32 1.24
C ILE A 558 -4.63 -19.58 0.83
N MET A 559 -3.29 -19.52 0.78
CA MET A 559 -2.48 -20.70 0.48
C MET A 559 -2.64 -21.82 1.50
N GLN A 560 -2.86 -21.49 2.78
CA GLN A 560 -3.19 -22.49 3.79
C GLN A 560 -4.59 -23.11 3.56
N CYS A 561 -5.57 -22.30 3.14
CA CYS A 561 -6.88 -22.80 2.74
C CYS A 561 -6.77 -23.78 1.55
N LEU A 562 -6.04 -23.40 0.51
CA LEU A 562 -5.81 -24.24 -0.67
C LEU A 562 -5.07 -25.54 -0.32
N ARG A 563 -4.04 -25.44 0.53
CA ARG A 563 -3.32 -26.60 1.04
C ARG A 563 -4.27 -27.55 1.75
N GLU A 564 -5.09 -27.05 2.66
CA GLU A 564 -6.02 -27.85 3.43
C GLU A 564 -7.02 -28.58 2.52
N MET A 565 -7.60 -27.88 1.53
CA MET A 565 -8.49 -28.48 0.54
C MET A 565 -7.81 -29.61 -0.25
N LEU A 566 -6.62 -29.34 -0.77
CA LEU A 566 -5.91 -30.27 -1.64
C LEU A 566 -5.33 -31.47 -0.87
N GLU A 567 -4.84 -31.30 0.36
CA GLU A 567 -4.35 -32.39 1.19
C GLU A 567 -5.49 -33.32 1.67
N THR A 568 -6.65 -32.75 2.02
CA THR A 568 -7.81 -33.52 2.45
C THR A 568 -8.62 -34.13 1.30
N GLY A 569 -8.54 -33.50 0.11
CA GLY A 569 -9.38 -33.81 -1.05
C GLY A 569 -10.76 -33.18 -0.98
N ALA A 570 -10.98 -32.22 -0.10
CA ALA A 570 -12.24 -31.48 0.00
C ALA A 570 -12.50 -30.66 -1.27
N LYS A 571 -13.72 -30.76 -1.80
CA LYS A 571 -14.14 -30.03 -3.00
C LYS A 571 -14.56 -28.59 -2.68
N SER A 572 -15.03 -28.35 -1.45
CA SER A 572 -15.41 -27.01 -1.01
C SER A 572 -14.88 -26.67 0.37
N MET A 573 -14.57 -25.40 0.56
CA MET A 573 -14.28 -24.74 1.82
C MET A 573 -15.10 -23.47 1.90
N GLU A 574 -15.93 -23.34 2.93
CA GLU A 574 -16.84 -22.24 3.12
C GLU A 574 -16.74 -21.69 4.54
N CYS A 575 -16.60 -20.37 4.66
CA CYS A 575 -16.57 -19.72 5.97
C CYS A 575 -17.91 -19.88 6.70
N ARG A 576 -17.87 -20.24 7.98
CA ARG A 576 -19.06 -20.26 8.84
C ARG A 576 -19.54 -18.85 9.12
N ARG A 577 -20.84 -18.73 9.38
CA ARG A 577 -21.46 -17.44 9.68
C ARG A 577 -21.01 -16.88 11.05
N GLU A 578 -20.85 -17.75 12.03
CA GLU A 578 -20.48 -17.36 13.40
C GLU A 578 -19.12 -16.64 13.45
N PRO A 579 -18.00 -17.18 12.96
CA PRO A 579 -16.72 -16.46 12.95
C PRO A 579 -16.75 -15.22 12.05
N HIS A 580 -17.46 -15.25 10.92
CA HIS A 580 -17.67 -14.06 10.08
C HIS A 580 -18.34 -12.93 10.85
N ASP A 581 -19.46 -13.22 11.53
CA ASP A 581 -20.24 -12.21 12.24
C ASP A 581 -19.48 -11.72 13.48
N ALA A 582 -18.79 -12.60 14.20
CA ALA A 582 -17.93 -12.24 15.33
C ALA A 582 -16.80 -11.30 14.91
N PHE A 583 -16.10 -11.60 13.81
CA PHE A 583 -15.05 -10.74 13.26
C PHE A 583 -15.59 -9.36 12.84
N ASN A 584 -16.72 -9.31 12.13
CA ASN A 584 -17.30 -8.05 11.70
C ASN A 584 -17.83 -7.22 12.87
N LYS A 585 -18.35 -7.85 13.93
CA LYS A 585 -18.72 -7.17 15.17
C LYS A 585 -17.50 -6.55 15.86
N LEU A 586 -16.40 -7.28 15.94
CA LEU A 586 -15.13 -6.77 16.48
C LEU A 586 -14.61 -5.61 15.62
N LEU A 587 -14.64 -5.75 14.30
CA LEU A 587 -14.22 -4.72 13.34
C LEU A 587 -15.01 -3.42 13.55
N ASP A 588 -16.35 -3.51 13.60
CA ASP A 588 -17.23 -2.35 13.77
C ASP A 588 -17.05 -1.70 15.15
N ALA A 589 -16.91 -2.50 16.22
CA ALA A 589 -16.66 -2.02 17.57
C ALA A 589 -15.32 -1.29 17.70
N THR A 590 -14.28 -1.79 17.02
CA THR A 590 -12.97 -1.13 17.00
C THR A 590 -13.04 0.17 16.20
N HIS A 591 -13.69 0.15 15.03
CA HIS A 591 -13.88 1.35 14.21
C HIS A 591 -14.58 2.48 14.92
N SER A 592 -15.57 2.18 15.76
CA SER A 592 -16.31 3.20 16.49
C SER A 592 -15.44 4.11 17.37
N ARG A 593 -14.23 3.65 17.71
CA ARG A 593 -13.25 4.36 18.53
C ARG A 593 -12.12 5.00 17.72
N MET A 594 -12.16 4.90 16.39
CA MET A 594 -11.08 5.38 15.53
C MET A 594 -11.41 6.73 14.88
N VAL A 595 -10.38 7.49 14.57
CA VAL A 595 -10.45 8.84 13.97
C VAL A 595 -11.32 8.92 12.72
N TRP A 596 -11.26 7.92 11.86
CA TRP A 596 -12.02 7.92 10.60
C TRP A 596 -13.51 7.66 10.76
N ALA A 597 -13.94 7.16 11.93
CA ALA A 597 -15.36 7.07 12.28
C ALA A 597 -15.92 8.41 12.80
N HIS A 598 -15.06 9.39 13.05
CA HIS A 598 -15.47 10.69 13.59
C HIS A 598 -16.58 11.33 12.74
N ARG A 599 -17.64 11.85 13.39
CA ARG A 599 -18.85 12.38 12.76
C ARG A 599 -18.60 13.59 11.84
N GLY A 600 -17.61 14.43 12.19
CA GLY A 600 -17.22 15.62 11.41
C GLY A 600 -16.38 15.32 10.17
N VAL A 601 -16.13 14.04 9.86
CA VAL A 601 -15.26 13.65 8.74
C VAL A 601 -16.06 12.89 7.68
N GLY A 602 -16.22 13.52 6.50
CA GLY A 602 -16.64 12.85 5.29
C GLY A 602 -15.42 12.25 4.57
N ASN A 603 -15.34 10.94 4.45
CA ASN A 603 -14.25 10.24 3.78
C ASN A 603 -14.77 9.07 2.94
N TRP A 604 -13.95 8.56 2.02
CA TRP A 604 -14.28 7.43 1.16
C TRP A 604 -14.22 6.06 1.87
N TYR A 605 -13.85 6.05 3.15
CA TYR A 605 -13.83 4.84 3.97
C TYR A 605 -15.22 4.39 4.41
N LYS A 606 -16.14 5.36 4.51
CA LYS A 606 -17.51 5.17 4.99
C LYS A 606 -18.47 4.92 3.83
N ASN A 607 -19.41 4.03 4.05
CA ASN A 607 -20.58 3.90 3.19
C ASN A 607 -21.60 5.03 3.46
N LYS A 608 -22.72 5.01 2.74
CA LYS A 608 -23.80 6.01 2.87
C LYS A 608 -24.39 6.10 4.29
N ASP A 609 -24.36 5.00 5.05
CA ASP A 609 -24.89 4.91 6.40
C ASP A 609 -23.82 5.29 7.46
N GLY A 610 -22.64 5.71 7.05
CA GLY A 610 -21.53 6.13 7.92
C GLY A 610 -20.69 4.99 8.50
N ARG A 611 -20.94 3.72 8.13
CA ARG A 611 -20.11 2.59 8.52
C ARG A 611 -18.78 2.64 7.77
N VAL A 612 -17.67 2.44 8.47
CA VAL A 612 -16.34 2.26 7.83
C VAL A 612 -16.25 0.85 7.26
N VAL A 613 -16.13 0.76 5.94
CA VAL A 613 -16.20 -0.52 5.21
C VAL A 613 -14.88 -0.95 4.58
N THR A 614 -13.94 -0.02 4.40
CA THR A 614 -12.70 -0.31 3.68
C THR A 614 -11.51 -0.58 4.60
N ASN A 615 -11.36 0.16 5.71
CA ASN A 615 -10.14 0.17 6.52
C ASN A 615 -10.03 -1.00 7.48
N SER A 616 -8.78 -1.38 7.79
CA SER A 616 -8.44 -2.19 8.96
C SER A 616 -8.26 -1.25 10.17
N PRO A 617 -8.95 -1.49 11.29
CA PRO A 617 -8.73 -0.76 12.52
C PRO A 617 -7.66 -1.41 13.42
N PHE A 618 -7.11 -2.53 13.00
CA PHE A 618 -6.16 -3.31 13.77
C PHE A 618 -4.73 -2.85 13.54
N ARG A 619 -3.85 -3.10 14.52
CA ARG A 619 -2.41 -2.99 14.33
C ARG A 619 -1.94 -4.02 13.28
N LEU A 620 -0.85 -3.75 12.61
CA LEU A 620 -0.26 -4.69 11.65
C LEU A 620 0.08 -6.03 12.31
N VAL A 621 0.64 -5.99 13.51
CA VAL A 621 0.97 -7.19 14.28
C VAL A 621 -0.25 -8.00 14.66
N ASP A 622 -1.40 -7.36 14.94
CA ASP A 622 -2.65 -8.05 15.25
C ASP A 622 -3.22 -8.73 14.00
N TYR A 623 -3.26 -8.03 12.85
CA TYR A 623 -3.74 -8.61 11.60
C TYR A 623 -2.85 -9.77 11.13
N ARG A 624 -1.52 -9.63 11.28
CA ARG A 624 -0.58 -10.73 11.04
C ARG A 624 -0.95 -11.97 11.86
N ARG A 625 -1.21 -11.78 13.17
CA ARG A 625 -1.57 -12.88 14.09
C ARG A 625 -2.89 -13.54 13.68
N MET A 626 -3.90 -12.74 13.30
CA MET A 626 -5.20 -13.24 12.82
C MET A 626 -5.08 -14.07 11.54
N THR A 627 -4.09 -13.79 10.69
CA THR A 627 -3.89 -14.44 9.39
C THR A 627 -2.70 -15.40 9.35
N GLU A 628 -2.01 -15.59 10.49
CA GLU A 628 -0.84 -16.47 10.56
C GLU A 628 -1.18 -17.93 10.31
N ARG A 629 -2.29 -18.40 10.89
CA ARG A 629 -2.71 -19.79 10.84
C ARG A 629 -4.19 -19.90 10.52
N LEU A 630 -4.52 -20.84 9.63
CA LEU A 630 -5.89 -21.23 9.36
C LEU A 630 -6.49 -21.94 10.59
N ASP A 631 -7.61 -21.43 11.12
CA ASP A 631 -8.45 -22.20 12.04
C ASP A 631 -9.51 -22.98 11.22
N ARG A 632 -9.40 -24.30 11.22
CA ARG A 632 -10.34 -25.18 10.50
C ARG A 632 -11.76 -25.08 11.05
N ASN A 633 -11.94 -24.69 12.32
CA ASN A 633 -13.25 -24.57 12.93
C ASN A 633 -14.06 -23.40 12.35
N ASP A 634 -13.39 -22.43 11.73
CA ASP A 634 -14.04 -21.31 11.05
C ASP A 634 -14.70 -21.70 9.73
N TYR A 635 -14.47 -22.96 9.26
CA TYR A 635 -14.88 -23.40 7.93
C TYR A 635 -15.70 -24.68 7.96
N VAL A 636 -16.60 -24.82 6.99
CA VAL A 636 -17.21 -26.06 6.57
C VAL A 636 -16.44 -26.58 5.35
N MET A 637 -15.99 -27.81 5.42
CA MET A 637 -15.31 -28.48 4.31
C MET A 637 -16.12 -29.69 3.88
N ALA A 638 -16.30 -29.90 2.56
CA ALA A 638 -17.05 -31.01 1.98
C ALA A 638 -16.37 -31.56 0.73
#